data_52a519378222ef4db3e2904ba028f736
#
_entry.id   52a519378222ef4db3e2904ba028f736
#
_cell.length_a   1.000
_cell.length_b   1.000
_cell.length_c   1.000
_cell.angle_alpha   90.00
_cell.angle_beta   90.00
_cell.angle_gamma   90.00
#
_symmetry.space_group_name_H-M   'P 1'
#
loop_
_entity.id
_entity.type
_entity.pdbx_description
1 polymer ?
#
loop_
_entity_poly.entity_id
_entity_poly.type
_entity_poly.pdbx_seq_one_letter_code
_entity_poly.pdbx_strand_id
1 'polypeptide(L)'
;MDRSDLVKESFVKKEVPASIPAGKTSDYYGELVFDRKKMCKYLDVESLHALLDCIEGGKPLDRKTADGVARGMKEWAIEHGVTHVTHWFQPLTEGTAEKHDSLIDYDGKGGVIETFDGKMLAQQEPDASSFPSGGIRATFEARGYTAWDPTSPVFILDDTLCIPTVFVSYTGEALDYKTPLKKALKAVSDAAVPICQYFDPSVTKVFSYLGWEQEYFLVDEGLFSARTDLMITGRTLFGHNSSKNQQLDDHYFAAIPPRVAAFMRELEITGHRLGIPIKTRHNEVAPNQFELAPIYGETNLANDQNQLVMNLMNRIARKHGFVVLLHEKPFDGVNGSGKHNNWSLGTDTGTQLLAPGKDAKGNLQFVTFFVNVLAAVQKHNGLLKASIASATNAHRLGANEAPPAIVSAFLGRTMTDVLHKLLEVPSDTPIEIAGKKGKSVGLVEIPEIFVDNTDRNRTSPFAFTGNRFEFRAVGSCANCAGAMTTLNAAVAEQLISFKAAVDAEIAKGKKTNVAIMDALKPIIKSIIDVVCFDGNGYTEEWKQEAIRRGLDVETNVPKMFCEFTKPAAVEMFTKTGVYTQKELEARNEVKWETYVKKVQIESRVMVRMAINHIIPAAIAYKTALMKELTLANELFGNLDSCRTEVRVLERINKYVEEVGVKAQEMKEARKAANAIEGEYERALAYHEIAESLYALRKPIDKLEEVVDNKLWPLPKYRELLFIS
;
A
#
# COMPACT_ATOMS: atom_id res chain seq x y z
N MET A 1 -30.87 17.88 -6.39
CA MET A 1 -29.95 18.37 -7.44
C MET A 1 -29.79 17.26 -8.45
N ASP A 2 -30.03 17.51 -9.71
CA ASP A 2 -29.84 16.49 -10.75
C ASP A 2 -28.33 16.37 -11.10
N ARG A 3 -27.95 15.36 -11.88
CA ARG A 3 -26.55 15.14 -12.29
C ARG A 3 -25.95 16.34 -13.02
N SER A 4 -26.72 17.01 -13.86
CA SER A 4 -26.26 18.16 -14.65
C SER A 4 -25.94 19.36 -13.75
N ASP A 5 -26.70 19.53 -12.68
CA ASP A 5 -26.46 20.58 -11.70
C ASP A 5 -25.19 20.31 -10.89
N LEU A 6 -24.96 19.06 -10.48
CA LEU A 6 -23.72 18.65 -9.78
C LEU A 6 -22.48 18.88 -10.64
N VAL A 7 -22.56 18.57 -11.95
CA VAL A 7 -21.45 18.81 -12.89
C VAL A 7 -21.15 20.31 -13.00
N LYS A 8 -22.19 21.16 -13.13
CA LYS A 8 -22.00 22.62 -13.20
C LYS A 8 -21.42 23.18 -11.91
N GLU A 9 -21.93 22.73 -10.76
CA GLU A 9 -21.43 23.15 -9.45
C GLU A 9 -19.96 22.77 -9.27
N SER A 10 -19.59 21.52 -9.59
CA SER A 10 -18.22 21.05 -9.49
C SER A 10 -17.27 21.86 -10.37
N PHE A 11 -17.68 22.20 -11.59
CA PHE A 11 -16.89 22.98 -12.54
C PHE A 11 -16.59 24.42 -12.09
N VAL A 12 -17.49 25.04 -11.31
CA VAL A 12 -17.31 26.42 -10.86
C VAL A 12 -16.65 26.55 -9.48
N LYS A 13 -16.37 25.44 -8.80
CA LYS A 13 -15.67 25.44 -7.51
C LYS A 13 -14.29 26.05 -7.66
N LYS A 14 -13.92 26.90 -6.71
CA LYS A 14 -12.61 27.56 -6.66
C LYS A 14 -11.70 26.86 -5.67
N GLU A 15 -10.40 27.12 -5.82
CA GLU A 15 -9.40 26.69 -4.83
C GLU A 15 -9.68 27.28 -3.44
N VAL A 16 -9.43 26.48 -2.41
CA VAL A 16 -9.42 26.91 -1.03
C VAL A 16 -7.96 27.22 -0.66
N PRO A 17 -7.62 28.46 -0.26
CA PRO A 17 -6.25 28.78 0.09
C PRO A 17 -5.78 27.98 1.30
N ALA A 18 -4.62 27.34 1.19
CA ALA A 18 -3.95 26.68 2.31
C ALA A 18 -3.36 27.76 3.26
N SER A 19 -3.48 27.53 4.56
CA SER A 19 -2.79 28.35 5.56
C SER A 19 -1.31 28.01 5.55
N ILE A 20 -0.47 28.94 5.12
CA ILE A 20 0.99 28.77 5.04
C ILE A 20 1.61 29.31 6.32
N PRO A 21 2.34 28.47 7.10
CA PRO A 21 3.10 28.95 8.26
C PRO A 21 4.13 30.00 7.85
N ALA A 22 4.41 30.94 8.73
CA ALA A 22 5.49 31.89 8.51
C ALA A 22 6.87 31.20 8.60
N GLY A 23 7.85 31.68 7.82
CA GLY A 23 9.20 31.13 7.82
C GLY A 23 9.46 30.05 6.77
N LYS A 24 10.53 29.30 6.97
CA LYS A 24 10.97 28.20 6.09
C LYS A 24 10.32 26.89 6.53
N THR A 25 10.21 25.92 5.62
CA THR A 25 9.73 24.58 5.97
C THR A 25 10.48 23.95 7.15
N SER A 26 11.80 24.16 7.23
CA SER A 26 12.63 23.69 8.35
C SER A 26 12.26 24.29 9.72
N ASP A 27 11.57 25.44 9.75
CA ASP A 27 11.23 26.13 10.99
C ASP A 27 10.00 25.50 11.66
N TYR A 28 9.07 24.97 10.87
CA TYR A 28 7.86 24.29 11.36
C TYR A 28 7.87 22.76 11.20
N TYR A 29 8.91 22.19 10.57
CA TYR A 29 9.03 20.75 10.41
C TYR A 29 9.09 20.03 11.76
N GLY A 30 8.17 19.07 11.96
CA GLY A 30 8.07 18.33 13.21
C GLY A 30 7.51 19.13 14.39
N GLU A 31 6.89 20.29 14.15
CA GLU A 31 6.30 21.15 15.21
C GLU A 31 5.37 20.36 16.14
N LEU A 32 4.55 19.48 15.55
CA LEU A 32 3.55 18.67 16.24
C LEU A 32 4.04 17.24 16.59
N VAL A 33 5.35 17.04 16.67
CA VAL A 33 5.96 15.74 17.01
C VAL A 33 6.84 15.88 18.24
N PHE A 34 6.74 14.95 19.18
CA PHE A 34 7.61 14.90 20.36
C PHE A 34 8.98 14.31 19.96
N ASP A 35 9.73 15.13 19.25
CA ASP A 35 11.05 14.80 18.71
C ASP A 35 12.17 14.97 19.76
N ARG A 36 13.42 14.65 19.38
CA ARG A 36 14.58 14.76 20.27
C ARG A 36 14.77 16.17 20.86
N LYS A 37 14.42 17.22 20.12
CA LYS A 37 14.51 18.61 20.63
C LYS A 37 13.52 18.83 21.79
N LYS A 38 12.30 18.31 21.64
CA LYS A 38 11.28 18.43 22.68
C LYS A 38 11.58 17.48 23.85
N MET A 39 12.10 16.29 23.60
CA MET A 39 12.59 15.41 24.65
C MET A 39 13.64 16.13 25.51
N CYS A 40 14.63 16.81 24.92
CA CYS A 40 15.63 17.59 25.64
C CYS A 40 15.05 18.80 26.41
N LYS A 41 13.94 19.38 25.95
CA LYS A 41 13.30 20.54 26.58
C LYS A 41 12.40 20.15 27.76
N TYR A 42 11.66 19.09 27.65
CA TYR A 42 10.56 18.74 28.57
C TYR A 42 10.86 17.57 29.50
N LEU A 43 11.92 16.78 29.23
CA LEU A 43 12.28 15.65 30.10
C LEU A 43 13.43 16.01 31.03
N ASP A 44 13.38 15.47 32.25
CA ASP A 44 14.55 15.47 33.11
C ASP A 44 15.67 14.57 32.53
N VAL A 45 16.90 14.75 33.01
CA VAL A 45 18.09 14.09 32.46
C VAL A 45 18.01 12.57 32.55
N GLU A 46 17.47 12.04 33.67
CA GLU A 46 17.34 10.59 33.91
C GLU A 46 16.34 9.98 32.90
N SER A 47 15.15 10.58 32.80
CA SER A 47 14.09 10.16 31.86
C SER A 47 14.54 10.26 30.40
N LEU A 48 15.26 11.34 30.04
CA LEU A 48 15.80 11.54 28.69
C LEU A 48 16.80 10.44 28.32
N HIS A 49 17.80 10.16 29.16
CA HIS A 49 18.81 9.13 28.89
C HIS A 49 18.18 7.75 28.79
N ALA A 50 17.28 7.39 29.70
CA ALA A 50 16.63 6.09 29.66
C ALA A 50 15.72 5.92 28.43
N LEU A 51 15.04 6.99 28.00
CA LEU A 51 14.24 6.95 26.77
C LEU A 51 15.13 6.80 25.53
N LEU A 52 16.23 7.51 25.43
CA LEU A 52 17.20 7.37 24.32
C LEU A 52 17.85 5.98 24.30
N ASP A 53 18.23 5.44 25.45
CA ASP A 53 18.74 4.07 25.58
C ASP A 53 17.71 3.02 25.12
N CYS A 54 16.41 3.28 25.37
CA CYS A 54 15.34 2.43 24.86
C CYS A 54 15.21 2.53 23.33
N ILE A 55 15.18 3.73 22.77
CA ILE A 55 15.01 3.97 21.33
C ILE A 55 16.20 3.46 20.53
N GLU A 56 17.42 3.77 20.95
CA GLU A 56 18.67 3.48 20.23
C GLU A 56 19.24 2.10 20.58
N GLY A 57 19.22 1.74 21.87
CA GLY A 57 19.80 0.52 22.41
C GLY A 57 18.84 -0.64 22.69
N GLY A 58 17.53 -0.44 22.52
CA GLY A 58 16.52 -1.47 22.76
C GLY A 58 16.38 -1.89 24.23
N LYS A 59 16.84 -1.07 25.18
CA LYS A 59 16.68 -1.35 26.62
C LYS A 59 15.22 -1.15 27.05
N PRO A 60 14.66 -1.97 27.95
CA PRO A 60 13.32 -1.79 28.46
C PRO A 60 13.22 -0.52 29.31
N LEU A 61 12.09 0.19 29.22
CA LEU A 61 11.76 1.31 30.11
C LEU A 61 11.12 0.78 31.39
N ASP A 62 11.56 1.25 32.54
CA ASP A 62 10.90 1.01 33.81
C ASP A 62 9.73 1.98 34.03
N ARG A 63 8.87 1.68 35.03
CA ARG A 63 7.67 2.47 35.33
C ARG A 63 8.01 3.91 35.75
N LYS A 64 9.06 4.11 36.57
CA LYS A 64 9.49 5.44 37.02
C LYS A 64 9.89 6.33 35.87
N THR A 65 10.65 5.77 34.92
CA THR A 65 11.05 6.45 33.70
C THR A 65 9.83 6.78 32.83
N ALA A 66 8.89 5.85 32.69
CA ALA A 66 7.64 6.09 31.95
C ALA A 66 6.82 7.24 32.56
N ASP A 67 6.76 7.36 33.90
CA ASP A 67 6.09 8.49 34.57
C ASP A 67 6.79 9.83 34.30
N GLY A 68 8.13 9.86 34.29
CA GLY A 68 8.90 11.05 33.92
C GLY A 68 8.67 11.49 32.47
N VAL A 69 8.67 10.53 31.54
CA VAL A 69 8.40 10.80 30.13
C VAL A 69 6.97 11.28 29.92
N ALA A 70 5.97 10.61 30.54
CA ALA A 70 4.56 10.98 30.44
C ALA A 70 4.33 12.43 30.92
N ARG A 71 4.98 12.83 32.02
CA ARG A 71 4.91 14.20 32.57
C ARG A 71 5.39 15.23 31.54
N GLY A 72 6.56 15.02 30.94
CA GLY A 72 7.09 15.95 29.94
C GLY A 72 6.26 15.98 28.66
N MET A 73 5.73 14.85 28.22
CA MET A 73 4.79 14.79 27.09
C MET A 73 3.50 15.55 27.39
N LYS A 74 2.94 15.41 28.59
CA LYS A 74 1.75 16.16 29.03
C LYS A 74 1.98 17.67 29.03
N GLU A 75 3.08 18.13 29.60
CA GLU A 75 3.43 19.56 29.62
C GLU A 75 3.49 20.13 28.20
N TRP A 76 4.20 19.45 27.29
CA TRP A 76 4.25 19.83 25.90
C TRP A 76 2.88 19.79 25.21
N ALA A 77 2.08 18.77 25.44
CA ALA A 77 0.77 18.60 24.84
C ALA A 77 -0.20 19.72 25.28
N ILE A 78 -0.24 20.05 26.57
CA ILE A 78 -1.10 21.12 27.12
C ILE A 78 -0.70 22.50 26.56
N GLU A 79 0.60 22.79 26.39
CA GLU A 79 1.06 24.02 25.72
C GLU A 79 0.53 24.16 24.29
N HIS A 80 0.16 23.04 23.62
CA HIS A 80 -0.43 22.98 22.28
C HIS A 80 -1.96 22.88 22.28
N GLY A 81 -2.62 23.02 23.45
CA GLY A 81 -4.08 22.99 23.56
C GLY A 81 -4.70 21.57 23.53
N VAL A 82 -3.89 20.54 23.76
CA VAL A 82 -4.36 19.15 23.80
C VAL A 82 -5.25 18.92 25.03
N THR A 83 -6.37 18.24 24.81
CA THR A 83 -7.36 17.87 25.84
C THR A 83 -7.57 16.37 25.97
N HIS A 84 -7.14 15.60 24.97
CA HIS A 84 -7.32 14.16 24.89
C HIS A 84 -6.01 13.42 24.60
N VAL A 85 -5.97 12.15 24.90
CA VAL A 85 -4.91 11.21 24.54
C VAL A 85 -5.53 9.97 23.90
N THR A 86 -4.84 9.41 22.91
CA THR A 86 -5.21 8.14 22.30
C THR A 86 -3.99 7.27 22.05
N HIS A 87 -4.14 5.97 22.25
CA HIS A 87 -3.25 5.00 21.66
C HIS A 87 -3.63 4.83 20.19
N TRP A 88 -2.69 5.16 19.31
CA TRP A 88 -2.85 5.10 17.87
C TRP A 88 -2.19 3.83 17.33
N PHE A 89 -2.96 2.94 16.72
CA PHE A 89 -2.50 1.60 16.30
C PHE A 89 -3.12 1.15 14.97
N GLN A 90 -2.59 0.06 14.41
CA GLN A 90 -2.91 -0.45 13.07
C GLN A 90 -3.45 -1.87 13.16
N PRO A 91 -4.74 -2.06 13.51
CA PRO A 91 -5.34 -3.39 13.66
C PRO A 91 -5.37 -4.16 12.33
N LEU A 92 -5.75 -5.44 12.37
CA LEU A 92 -5.92 -6.28 11.17
C LEU A 92 -7.08 -5.84 10.25
N THR A 93 -7.74 -4.75 10.56
CA THR A 93 -8.64 -4.00 9.68
C THR A 93 -7.85 -3.05 8.80
N GLU A 94 -8.50 -2.38 7.86
CA GLU A 94 -7.85 -1.32 7.08
C GLU A 94 -7.80 -0.01 7.89
N GLY A 95 -6.68 0.71 7.79
CA GLY A 95 -6.47 1.99 8.43
C GLY A 95 -5.95 1.90 9.86
N THR A 96 -6.20 2.97 10.61
CA THR A 96 -5.75 3.15 11.99
C THR A 96 -6.93 3.15 12.96
N ALA A 97 -6.67 2.78 14.21
CA ALA A 97 -7.67 2.77 15.28
C ALA A 97 -7.25 3.71 16.42
N GLU A 98 -8.24 4.32 17.03
CA GLU A 98 -8.11 5.34 18.06
C GLU A 98 -9.20 5.15 19.12
N LYS A 99 -8.86 5.41 20.40
CA LYS A 99 -9.81 5.53 21.50
C LYS A 99 -9.40 6.73 22.34
N HIS A 100 -10.11 7.84 22.16
CA HIS A 100 -9.77 9.11 22.80
C HIS A 100 -10.25 9.13 24.26
N ASP A 101 -9.31 9.23 25.20
CA ASP A 101 -9.58 9.44 26.61
C ASP A 101 -9.24 10.91 26.95
N SER A 102 -10.16 11.61 27.65
CA SER A 102 -9.88 12.96 28.14
C SER A 102 -8.78 12.92 29.20
N LEU A 103 -7.93 13.96 29.21
CA LEU A 103 -6.93 14.14 30.26
C LEU A 103 -7.54 14.52 31.62
N ILE A 104 -8.85 14.79 31.69
CA ILE A 104 -9.52 15.22 32.91
C ILE A 104 -9.61 14.11 33.94
N ASP A 105 -9.31 14.43 35.22
CA ASP A 105 -9.50 13.54 36.35
C ASP A 105 -9.91 14.35 37.59
N TYR A 106 -10.37 13.71 38.65
CA TYR A 106 -10.72 14.36 39.90
C TYR A 106 -9.46 14.61 40.75
N ASP A 107 -9.35 15.82 41.32
CA ASP A 107 -8.24 16.19 42.21
C ASP A 107 -8.38 15.62 43.64
N GLY A 108 -9.47 14.90 43.91
CA GLY A 108 -9.81 14.36 45.23
C GLY A 108 -10.27 15.40 46.27
N LYS A 109 -10.38 16.67 45.85
CA LYS A 109 -10.75 17.81 46.70
C LYS A 109 -12.02 18.54 46.24
N GLY A 110 -12.71 17.95 45.24
CA GLY A 110 -13.92 18.49 44.65
C GLY A 110 -13.69 19.33 43.39
N GLY A 111 -12.46 19.37 42.88
CA GLY A 111 -12.07 19.97 41.59
C GLY A 111 -11.65 18.92 40.58
N VAL A 112 -11.17 19.38 39.43
CA VAL A 112 -10.63 18.55 38.34
C VAL A 112 -9.23 19.02 37.97
N ILE A 113 -8.43 18.07 37.49
CA ILE A 113 -7.06 18.29 37.02
C ILE A 113 -6.84 17.55 35.71
N GLU A 114 -5.82 17.90 34.95
CA GLU A 114 -5.33 17.14 33.81
C GLU A 114 -4.29 16.14 34.27
N THR A 115 -4.56 14.83 34.00
CA THR A 115 -3.67 13.72 34.35
C THR A 115 -3.22 12.97 33.10
N PHE A 116 -1.95 12.61 33.07
CA PHE A 116 -1.37 11.65 32.14
C PHE A 116 -0.11 11.09 32.78
N ASP A 117 -0.12 9.79 33.08
CA ASP A 117 0.94 9.09 33.77
C ASP A 117 1.60 8.00 32.92
N GLY A 118 2.66 7.40 33.44
CA GLY A 118 3.40 6.35 32.74
C GLY A 118 2.57 5.08 32.47
N LYS A 119 1.50 4.82 33.26
CA LYS A 119 0.60 3.70 32.99
C LYS A 119 -0.24 3.99 31.74
N MET A 120 -0.81 5.19 31.66
CA MET A 120 -1.59 5.62 30.50
C MET A 120 -0.73 5.69 29.22
N LEU A 121 0.55 6.08 29.35
CA LEU A 121 1.52 6.10 28.26
C LEU A 121 1.86 4.68 27.81
N ALA A 122 2.17 3.79 28.74
CA ALA A 122 2.75 2.49 28.43
C ALA A 122 1.73 1.49 27.88
N GLN A 123 0.49 1.50 28.39
CA GLN A 123 -0.50 0.47 28.06
C GLN A 123 -1.93 0.98 28.20
N GLN A 124 -2.79 0.57 27.26
CA GLN A 124 -4.25 0.67 27.37
C GLN A 124 -4.92 -0.67 27.02
N GLU A 125 -6.18 -0.79 27.41
CA GLU A 125 -7.00 -1.99 27.20
C GLU A 125 -8.23 -1.64 26.34
N PRO A 126 -8.09 -1.50 25.00
CA PRO A 126 -9.25 -1.29 24.14
C PRO A 126 -10.12 -2.55 24.11
N ASP A 127 -11.43 -2.37 23.93
CA ASP A 127 -12.33 -3.48 23.64
C ASP A 127 -11.97 -4.08 22.26
N ALA A 128 -11.50 -5.32 22.27
CA ALA A 128 -11.11 -6.03 21.08
C ALA A 128 -12.20 -6.98 20.54
N SER A 129 -13.40 -6.97 21.09
CA SER A 129 -14.46 -7.91 20.71
C SER A 129 -14.88 -7.79 19.25
N SER A 130 -14.86 -6.59 18.68
CA SER A 130 -15.19 -6.30 17.29
C SER A 130 -14.03 -6.43 16.30
N PHE A 131 -12.78 -6.56 16.78
CA PHE A 131 -11.64 -6.72 15.87
C PHE A 131 -11.52 -8.15 15.36
N PRO A 132 -11.24 -8.34 14.04
CA PRO A 132 -11.04 -9.67 13.47
C PRO A 132 -9.79 -10.33 14.10
N SER A 133 -9.90 -11.59 14.48
CA SER A 133 -8.84 -12.33 15.16
C SER A 133 -8.57 -13.72 14.61
N GLY A 134 -9.37 -14.20 13.64
CA GLY A 134 -9.22 -15.54 13.05
C GLY A 134 -9.21 -16.66 14.11
N GLY A 135 -10.00 -16.54 15.16
CA GLY A 135 -10.07 -17.56 16.22
C GLY A 135 -8.94 -17.52 17.27
N ILE A 136 -8.01 -16.54 17.19
CA ILE A 136 -6.99 -16.37 18.24
C ILE A 136 -7.64 -16.15 19.61
N ARG A 137 -8.75 -15.39 19.65
CA ARG A 137 -9.49 -15.14 20.87
C ARG A 137 -10.45 -16.29 21.20
N ALA A 138 -10.34 -16.82 22.39
CA ALA A 138 -11.17 -17.94 22.86
C ALA A 138 -12.51 -17.52 23.48
N THR A 139 -12.72 -16.21 23.71
CA THR A 139 -13.91 -15.69 24.42
C THR A 139 -14.51 -14.48 23.70
N PHE A 140 -15.83 -14.26 23.90
CA PHE A 140 -16.52 -13.06 23.38
C PHE A 140 -16.00 -11.77 24.02
N GLU A 141 -15.57 -11.80 25.27
CA GLU A 141 -15.01 -10.66 26.01
C GLU A 141 -13.49 -10.59 25.86
N ALA A 142 -13.00 -10.69 24.64
CA ALA A 142 -11.56 -10.65 24.39
C ALA A 142 -11.02 -9.25 24.63
N ARG A 143 -10.24 -9.07 25.66
CA ARG A 143 -9.43 -7.88 25.88
C ARG A 143 -8.23 -7.93 24.95
N GLY A 144 -7.94 -6.81 24.30
CA GLY A 144 -6.68 -6.56 23.66
C GLY A 144 -5.89 -5.55 24.46
N TYR A 145 -4.57 -5.56 24.26
CA TYR A 145 -3.69 -4.59 24.88
C TYR A 145 -2.97 -3.80 23.79
N THR A 146 -2.96 -2.48 23.94
CA THR A 146 -2.04 -1.63 23.20
C THR A 146 -0.83 -1.34 24.09
N ALA A 147 0.37 -1.37 23.51
CA ALA A 147 1.60 -1.06 24.20
C ALA A 147 2.41 -0.03 23.41
N TRP A 148 2.88 1.00 24.10
CA TRP A 148 3.65 2.08 23.48
C TRP A 148 4.87 1.56 22.74
N ASP A 149 5.10 2.10 21.53
CA ASP A 149 6.31 1.91 20.75
C ASP A 149 7.19 3.17 20.83
N PRO A 150 8.20 3.22 21.69
CA PRO A 150 9.08 4.37 21.83
C PRO A 150 9.88 4.72 20.57
N THR A 151 10.02 3.78 19.64
CA THR A 151 10.76 3.99 18.38
C THR A 151 9.97 4.78 17.34
N SER A 152 8.67 4.99 17.57
CA SER A 152 7.83 5.90 16.80
C SER A 152 7.48 7.13 17.63
N PRO A 153 7.76 8.33 17.13
CA PRO A 153 7.53 9.54 17.91
C PRO A 153 6.03 9.79 18.13
N VAL A 154 5.71 10.24 19.35
CA VAL A 154 4.36 10.71 19.71
C VAL A 154 4.08 12.03 18.97
N PHE A 155 2.84 12.24 18.55
CA PHE A 155 2.44 13.42 17.78
C PHE A 155 1.09 13.98 18.24
N ILE A 156 0.83 15.24 17.90
CA ILE A 156 -0.44 15.91 18.16
C ILE A 156 -1.24 15.99 16.87
N LEU A 157 -2.46 15.48 16.90
CA LEU A 157 -3.43 15.62 15.82
C LEU A 157 -4.69 16.32 16.35
N ASP A 158 -4.95 17.53 15.88
CA ASP A 158 -5.98 18.43 16.41
C ASP A 158 -5.77 18.72 17.92
N ASP A 159 -6.68 18.27 18.77
CA ASP A 159 -6.66 18.43 20.23
C ASP A 159 -6.21 17.17 20.98
N THR A 160 -5.62 16.21 20.27
CA THR A 160 -5.34 14.86 20.80
C THR A 160 -3.86 14.51 20.70
N LEU A 161 -3.29 14.02 21.81
CA LEU A 161 -1.97 13.42 21.88
C LEU A 161 -2.06 11.97 21.39
N CYS A 162 -1.47 11.67 20.23
CA CYS A 162 -1.48 10.37 19.60
C CYS A 162 -0.19 9.61 19.93
N ILE A 163 -0.33 8.44 20.57
CA ILE A 163 0.77 7.57 21.00
C ILE A 163 0.82 6.36 20.08
N PRO A 164 1.84 6.21 19.21
CA PRO A 164 2.00 5.02 18.38
C PRO A 164 2.22 3.77 19.23
N THR A 165 1.41 2.73 18.98
CA THR A 165 1.43 1.51 19.79
C THR A 165 1.38 0.26 18.91
N VAL A 166 1.81 -0.86 19.48
CA VAL A 166 1.48 -2.20 19.03
C VAL A 166 0.14 -2.62 19.62
N PHE A 167 -0.52 -3.63 19.02
CA PHE A 167 -1.79 -4.16 19.50
C PHE A 167 -1.74 -5.68 19.52
N VAL A 168 -1.95 -6.26 20.71
CA VAL A 168 -1.84 -7.70 20.96
C VAL A 168 -3.07 -8.23 21.65
N SER A 169 -3.33 -9.54 21.53
CA SER A 169 -4.37 -10.25 22.24
C SER A 169 -4.04 -10.37 23.74
N TYR A 170 -5.01 -10.82 24.52
CA TYR A 170 -4.85 -11.17 25.94
C TYR A 170 -3.70 -12.18 26.19
N THR A 171 -3.46 -13.08 25.25
CA THR A 171 -2.42 -14.12 25.31
C THR A 171 -1.12 -13.71 24.62
N GLY A 172 -1.05 -12.50 24.05
CA GLY A 172 0.17 -11.89 23.51
C GLY A 172 0.35 -12.05 22.00
N GLU A 173 -0.57 -12.71 21.29
CA GLU A 173 -0.51 -12.81 19.84
C GLU A 173 -0.79 -11.44 19.19
N ALA A 174 -0.07 -11.12 18.11
CA ALA A 174 -0.21 -9.87 17.39
C ALA A 174 -1.56 -9.77 16.64
N LEU A 175 -2.35 -8.74 16.94
CA LEU A 175 -3.61 -8.40 16.28
C LEU A 175 -3.49 -7.17 15.36
N ASP A 176 -2.25 -6.77 15.05
CA ASP A 176 -1.92 -5.61 14.23
C ASP A 176 -0.93 -5.95 13.10
N TYR A 177 -0.61 -4.95 12.31
CA TYR A 177 0.44 -5.03 11.29
C TYR A 177 1.83 -4.63 11.82
N LYS A 178 1.89 -3.80 12.87
CA LYS A 178 3.14 -3.22 13.38
C LYS A 178 3.99 -4.21 14.15
N THR A 179 3.39 -5.04 14.99
CA THR A 179 4.14 -6.03 15.80
C THR A 179 4.95 -7.00 14.94
N PRO A 180 4.37 -7.65 13.91
CA PRO A 180 5.14 -8.52 13.03
C PRO A 180 6.20 -7.76 12.23
N LEU A 181 5.91 -6.53 11.80
CA LEU A 181 6.90 -5.69 11.12
C LEU A 181 8.14 -5.47 12.00
N LYS A 182 7.95 -5.04 13.25
CA LYS A 182 9.05 -4.82 14.20
C LYS A 182 9.87 -6.10 14.46
N LYS A 183 9.19 -7.26 14.57
CA LYS A 183 9.86 -8.57 14.69
C LYS A 183 10.70 -8.88 13.45
N ALA A 184 10.18 -8.63 12.23
CA ALA A 184 10.89 -8.86 10.98
C ALA A 184 12.09 -7.92 10.79
N LEU A 185 11.95 -6.65 11.20
CA LEU A 185 13.06 -5.68 11.18
C LEU A 185 14.19 -6.09 12.14
N LYS A 186 13.84 -6.59 13.32
CA LYS A 186 14.82 -7.16 14.23
C LYS A 186 15.49 -8.39 13.62
N ALA A 187 14.73 -9.31 13.06
CA ALA A 187 15.26 -10.53 12.46
C ALA A 187 16.24 -10.25 11.31
N VAL A 188 15.92 -9.30 10.42
CA VAL A 188 16.85 -8.95 9.31
C VAL A 188 18.11 -8.26 9.83
N SER A 189 18.01 -7.42 10.87
CA SER A 189 19.18 -6.82 11.51
C SER A 189 20.08 -7.88 12.15
N ASP A 190 19.50 -8.78 12.96
CA ASP A 190 20.24 -9.85 13.64
C ASP A 190 20.94 -10.80 12.63
N ALA A 191 20.32 -11.05 11.47
CA ALA A 191 20.89 -11.88 10.41
C ALA A 191 21.96 -11.16 9.58
N ALA A 192 21.80 -9.85 9.36
CA ALA A 192 22.70 -9.07 8.51
C ALA A 192 23.99 -8.64 9.22
N VAL A 193 23.92 -8.29 10.52
CA VAL A 193 25.07 -7.83 11.31
C VAL A 193 26.26 -8.80 11.22
N PRO A 194 26.11 -10.11 11.46
CA PRO A 194 27.25 -11.04 11.40
C PRO A 194 27.89 -11.14 10.00
N ILE A 195 27.14 -10.84 8.94
CA ILE A 195 27.67 -10.79 7.56
C ILE A 195 28.40 -9.46 7.33
N CYS A 196 27.83 -8.35 7.79
CA CYS A 196 28.50 -7.05 7.75
C CYS A 196 29.87 -7.09 8.46
N GLN A 197 29.96 -7.81 9.58
CA GLN A 197 31.19 -7.94 10.37
C GLN A 197 32.33 -8.68 9.65
N TYR A 198 32.08 -9.39 8.56
CA TYR A 198 33.16 -9.83 7.67
C TYR A 198 33.90 -8.66 6.98
N PHE A 199 33.21 -7.54 6.82
CA PHE A 199 33.69 -6.34 6.13
C PHE A 199 34.05 -5.22 7.13
N ASP A 200 33.20 -4.99 8.14
CA ASP A 200 33.41 -3.97 9.17
C ASP A 200 32.95 -4.51 10.53
N PRO A 201 33.91 -4.91 11.39
CA PRO A 201 33.62 -5.45 12.72
C PRO A 201 32.92 -4.49 13.67
N SER A 202 32.87 -3.19 13.37
CA SER A 202 32.22 -2.17 14.21
C SER A 202 30.71 -2.10 14.02
N VAL A 203 30.14 -2.75 13.00
CA VAL A 203 28.71 -2.78 12.76
C VAL A 203 28.01 -3.54 13.88
N THR A 204 27.05 -2.89 14.52
CA THR A 204 26.24 -3.46 15.60
C THR A 204 24.76 -3.53 15.25
N LYS A 205 24.30 -2.78 14.25
CA LYS A 205 22.90 -2.75 13.80
C LYS A 205 22.79 -2.54 12.30
N VAL A 206 21.78 -3.18 11.70
CA VAL A 206 21.39 -2.95 10.32
C VAL A 206 19.94 -2.44 10.31
N PHE A 207 19.72 -1.33 9.61
CA PHE A 207 18.40 -0.74 9.42
C PHE A 207 17.81 -1.17 8.10
N SER A 208 16.54 -1.49 8.11
CA SER A 208 15.71 -1.58 6.90
C SER A 208 15.09 -0.21 6.64
N TYR A 209 15.17 0.28 5.42
CA TYR A 209 14.65 1.56 4.98
C TYR A 209 13.50 1.37 4.01
N LEU A 210 12.53 2.28 4.09
CA LEU A 210 11.37 2.34 3.22
C LEU A 210 11.12 3.77 2.74
N GLY A 211 10.97 3.93 1.42
CA GLY A 211 10.39 5.11 0.80
C GLY A 211 9.15 4.67 0.02
N TRP A 212 7.98 5.03 0.50
CA TRP A 212 6.73 4.69 -0.16
C TRP A 212 6.34 5.77 -1.19
N GLU A 213 5.76 5.36 -2.31
CA GLU A 213 5.16 6.22 -3.33
C GLU A 213 3.65 6.00 -3.30
N GLN A 214 2.89 6.99 -2.84
CA GLN A 214 1.45 6.89 -2.68
C GLN A 214 0.74 7.48 -3.89
N GLU A 215 0.23 6.61 -4.75
CA GLU A 215 -0.69 7.00 -5.81
C GLU A 215 -2.14 7.07 -5.28
N TYR A 216 -2.95 7.95 -5.86
CA TYR A 216 -4.35 8.14 -5.48
C TYR A 216 -5.13 8.88 -6.56
N PHE A 217 -6.46 8.75 -6.52
CA PHE A 217 -7.36 9.58 -7.33
C PHE A 217 -8.06 10.63 -6.47
N LEU A 218 -8.40 11.75 -7.09
CA LEU A 218 -9.31 12.75 -6.52
C LEU A 218 -10.59 12.82 -7.34
N VAL A 219 -11.73 12.89 -6.66
CA VAL A 219 -13.05 13.09 -7.26
C VAL A 219 -13.73 14.24 -6.56
N ASP A 220 -14.43 15.11 -7.31
CA ASP A 220 -15.25 16.14 -6.69
C ASP A 220 -16.29 15.55 -5.75
N GLU A 221 -16.44 16.12 -4.56
CA GLU A 221 -17.29 15.59 -3.48
C GLU A 221 -18.76 15.47 -3.91
N GLY A 222 -19.27 16.44 -4.69
CA GLY A 222 -20.64 16.41 -5.20
C GLY A 222 -20.86 15.23 -6.14
N LEU A 223 -19.94 14.99 -7.07
CA LEU A 223 -19.99 13.87 -8.01
C LEU A 223 -19.79 12.51 -7.31
N PHE A 224 -18.90 12.44 -6.33
CA PHE A 224 -18.71 11.26 -5.51
C PHE A 224 -19.99 10.88 -4.75
N SER A 225 -20.63 11.84 -4.11
CA SER A 225 -21.86 11.61 -3.31
C SER A 225 -23.05 11.13 -4.15
N ALA A 226 -23.03 11.40 -5.44
CA ALA A 226 -24.06 10.94 -6.38
C ALA A 226 -23.83 9.49 -6.88
N ARG A 227 -22.75 8.82 -6.43
CA ARG A 227 -22.41 7.45 -6.82
C ARG A 227 -22.29 6.52 -5.61
N THR A 228 -23.34 5.74 -5.38
CA THR A 228 -23.39 4.79 -4.25
C THR A 228 -22.25 3.75 -4.31
N ASP A 229 -21.85 3.32 -5.49
CA ASP A 229 -20.71 2.41 -5.66
C ASP A 229 -19.40 3.04 -5.16
N LEU A 230 -19.07 4.27 -5.57
CA LEU A 230 -17.89 4.97 -5.05
C LEU A 230 -17.94 5.16 -3.54
N MET A 231 -19.09 5.55 -3.00
CA MET A 231 -19.28 5.80 -1.57
C MET A 231 -19.06 4.56 -0.70
N ILE A 232 -19.49 3.40 -1.17
CA ILE A 232 -19.48 2.15 -0.37
C ILE A 232 -18.27 1.28 -0.66
N THR A 233 -17.79 1.25 -1.92
CA THR A 233 -16.73 0.33 -2.33
C THR A 233 -15.41 1.02 -2.68
N GLY A 234 -15.40 2.35 -2.79
CA GLY A 234 -14.22 3.10 -3.24
C GLY A 234 -13.94 3.00 -4.74
N ARG A 235 -14.78 2.27 -5.51
CA ARG A 235 -14.66 2.13 -6.96
C ARG A 235 -16.00 2.21 -7.68
N THR A 236 -15.95 2.53 -8.98
CA THR A 236 -17.12 2.41 -9.85
C THR A 236 -17.33 0.95 -10.24
N LEU A 237 -18.50 0.38 -9.94
CA LEU A 237 -18.85 -0.99 -10.33
C LEU A 237 -19.29 -1.09 -11.79
N PHE A 238 -19.71 0.01 -12.40
CA PHE A 238 -19.99 0.17 -13.81
C PHE A 238 -19.79 1.61 -14.27
N GLY A 239 -19.65 1.79 -15.57
CA GLY A 239 -19.42 3.06 -16.25
C GLY A 239 -18.79 2.85 -17.62
N HIS A 240 -19.36 3.46 -18.65
CA HIS A 240 -18.81 3.43 -19.99
C HIS A 240 -17.57 4.32 -20.07
N ASN A 241 -16.52 3.84 -20.75
CA ASN A 241 -15.28 4.59 -20.94
C ASN A 241 -15.53 5.95 -21.59
N SER A 242 -14.83 6.98 -21.12
CA SER A 242 -14.85 8.30 -21.71
C SER A 242 -14.22 8.28 -23.12
N SER A 243 -14.72 9.13 -24.03
CA SER A 243 -14.12 9.31 -25.36
C SER A 243 -12.68 9.84 -25.29
N LYS A 244 -12.38 10.71 -24.33
CA LYS A 244 -11.04 11.07 -23.90
C LYS A 244 -10.74 10.32 -22.61
N ASN A 245 -9.61 9.61 -22.56
CA ASN A 245 -9.09 8.98 -21.35
C ASN A 245 -7.61 9.35 -21.17
N GLN A 246 -6.69 8.43 -21.17
CA GLN A 246 -5.24 8.67 -21.04
C GLN A 246 -4.47 8.48 -22.35
N GLN A 247 -5.12 8.64 -23.53
CA GLN A 247 -4.52 8.30 -24.82
C GLN A 247 -3.26 9.09 -25.18
N LEU A 248 -3.15 10.33 -24.76
CA LEU A 248 -2.03 11.20 -25.09
C LEU A 248 -1.08 11.40 -23.90
N ASP A 249 -1.35 10.75 -22.78
CA ASP A 249 -0.59 10.86 -21.53
C ASP A 249 -0.37 12.32 -21.07
N ASP A 250 -1.25 13.24 -21.52
CA ASP A 250 -1.14 14.66 -21.25
C ASP A 250 -1.33 15.03 -19.78
N HIS A 251 -2.00 14.17 -18.98
CA HIS A 251 -2.18 14.40 -17.55
C HIS A 251 -0.87 14.25 -16.76
N TYR A 252 -0.04 13.27 -17.06
CA TYR A 252 1.26 13.07 -16.40
C TYR A 252 2.21 14.25 -16.65
N PHE A 253 2.25 14.76 -17.89
CA PHE A 253 3.13 15.87 -18.30
C PHE A 253 2.48 17.25 -18.19
N ALA A 254 1.21 17.32 -17.77
CA ALA A 254 0.48 18.57 -17.59
C ALA A 254 0.84 19.27 -16.27
N ALA A 255 0.49 20.56 -16.17
CA ALA A 255 0.54 21.27 -14.90
C ALA A 255 -0.51 20.70 -13.92
N ILE A 256 -0.19 20.71 -12.63
CA ILE A 256 -1.14 20.32 -11.59
C ILE A 256 -2.30 21.32 -11.58
N PRO A 257 -3.57 20.86 -11.64
CA PRO A 257 -4.73 21.77 -11.57
C PRO A 257 -4.73 22.62 -10.28
N PRO A 258 -5.13 23.92 -10.34
CA PRO A 258 -5.01 24.83 -9.20
C PRO A 258 -5.68 24.34 -7.90
N ARG A 259 -6.90 23.79 -7.98
CA ARG A 259 -7.61 23.21 -6.82
C ARG A 259 -6.84 22.06 -6.19
N VAL A 260 -6.29 21.17 -7.04
CA VAL A 260 -5.48 20.03 -6.61
C VAL A 260 -4.18 20.52 -6.00
N ALA A 261 -3.53 21.51 -6.58
CA ALA A 261 -2.30 22.10 -6.05
C ALA A 261 -2.51 22.70 -4.66
N ALA A 262 -3.67 23.33 -4.39
CA ALA A 262 -4.04 23.84 -3.08
C ALA A 262 -4.20 22.72 -2.05
N PHE A 263 -4.91 21.67 -2.40
CA PHE A 263 -5.02 20.43 -1.58
C PHE A 263 -3.64 19.83 -1.26
N MET A 264 -2.83 19.60 -2.29
CA MET A 264 -1.48 19.03 -2.12
C MET A 264 -0.59 19.89 -1.22
N ARG A 265 -0.70 21.22 -1.35
CA ARG A 265 0.06 22.15 -0.53
C ARG A 265 -0.33 22.07 0.96
N GLU A 266 -1.63 22.01 1.27
CA GLU A 266 -2.10 21.87 2.64
C GLU A 266 -1.71 20.53 3.24
N LEU A 267 -1.82 19.44 2.46
CA LEU A 267 -1.37 18.11 2.85
C LEU A 267 0.13 18.09 3.17
N GLU A 268 0.95 18.69 2.31
CA GLU A 268 2.39 18.79 2.49
C GLU A 268 2.77 19.58 3.76
N ILE A 269 2.16 20.75 3.97
CA ILE A 269 2.39 21.57 5.18
C ILE A 269 2.00 20.79 6.43
N THR A 270 0.82 20.17 6.44
CA THR A 270 0.34 19.39 7.59
C THR A 270 1.24 18.19 7.85
N GLY A 271 1.64 17.48 6.80
CA GLY A 271 2.60 16.38 6.89
C GLY A 271 3.95 16.84 7.46
N HIS A 272 4.50 17.94 6.99
CA HIS A 272 5.75 18.50 7.52
C HIS A 272 5.65 18.87 9.00
N ARG A 273 4.55 19.48 9.44
CA ARG A 273 4.32 19.78 10.87
C ARG A 273 4.27 18.51 11.73
N LEU A 274 3.78 17.40 11.15
CA LEU A 274 3.75 16.07 11.76
C LEU A 274 5.03 15.24 11.51
N GLY A 275 6.10 15.88 11.04
CA GLY A 275 7.41 15.24 10.85
C GLY A 275 7.44 14.23 9.69
N ILE A 276 6.48 14.28 8.77
CA ILE A 276 6.46 13.43 7.57
C ILE A 276 7.22 14.16 6.47
N PRO A 277 8.34 13.62 5.97
CA PRO A 277 9.21 14.32 5.02
C PRO A 277 8.69 14.22 3.58
N ILE A 278 7.47 14.68 3.31
CA ILE A 278 6.90 14.71 1.96
C ILE A 278 7.83 15.51 1.06
N LYS A 279 8.25 14.93 -0.06
CA LYS A 279 9.28 15.50 -0.94
C LYS A 279 8.77 15.78 -2.34
N THR A 280 7.95 14.90 -2.89
CA THR A 280 7.52 14.95 -4.27
C THR A 280 6.01 14.85 -4.36
N ARG A 281 5.43 15.60 -5.29
CA ARG A 281 4.02 15.54 -5.69
C ARG A 281 3.91 15.84 -7.17
N HIS A 282 3.10 15.09 -7.91
CA HIS A 282 2.88 15.29 -9.33
C HIS A 282 1.59 14.63 -9.82
N ASN A 283 1.23 14.91 -11.08
CA ASN A 283 0.18 14.17 -11.76
C ASN A 283 0.66 12.76 -12.10
N GLU A 284 -0.27 11.80 -12.09
CA GLU A 284 -0.07 10.45 -12.61
C GLU A 284 -0.70 10.27 -13.99
N VAL A 285 -0.54 9.08 -14.59
CA VAL A 285 -0.91 8.82 -15.99
C VAL A 285 -2.42 8.90 -16.24
N ALA A 286 -3.25 8.40 -15.31
CA ALA A 286 -4.69 8.50 -15.47
C ALA A 286 -5.21 9.92 -15.14
N PRO A 287 -6.27 10.39 -15.82
CA PRO A 287 -6.92 11.63 -15.45
C PRO A 287 -7.36 11.64 -13.99
N ASN A 288 -7.16 12.74 -13.29
CA ASN A 288 -7.41 12.90 -11.85
C ASN A 288 -6.68 11.89 -10.95
N GLN A 289 -5.60 11.32 -11.43
CA GLN A 289 -4.67 10.51 -10.64
C GLN A 289 -3.42 11.32 -10.31
N PHE A 290 -2.93 11.15 -9.09
CA PHE A 290 -1.81 11.91 -8.53
C PHE A 290 -0.95 11.00 -7.65
N GLU A 291 0.28 11.46 -7.40
CA GLU A 291 1.22 10.77 -6.51
C GLU A 291 1.88 11.75 -5.54
N LEU A 292 2.22 11.23 -4.38
CA LEU A 292 3.14 11.86 -3.44
C LEU A 292 4.14 10.83 -2.89
N ALA A 293 5.37 11.30 -2.63
CA ALA A 293 6.44 10.49 -2.09
C ALA A 293 7.25 11.24 -1.04
N PRO A 294 7.66 10.59 0.08
CA PRO A 294 8.54 11.17 1.08
C PRO A 294 10.02 10.94 0.77
N ILE A 295 10.88 11.57 1.55
CA ILE A 295 12.23 11.07 1.76
C ILE A 295 12.11 9.75 2.53
N TYR A 296 12.86 8.72 2.14
CA TYR A 296 12.85 7.42 2.81
C TYR A 296 13.29 7.53 4.28
N GLY A 297 12.79 6.64 5.11
CA GLY A 297 13.12 6.54 6.53
C GLY A 297 13.26 5.08 6.98
N GLU A 298 13.51 4.88 8.27
CA GLU A 298 13.44 3.56 8.89
C GLU A 298 12.05 2.97 8.67
N THR A 299 11.97 1.68 8.33
CA THR A 299 10.75 1.07 7.79
C THR A 299 9.55 1.15 8.72
N ASN A 300 9.72 0.99 10.05
CA ASN A 300 8.61 1.10 11.00
C ASN A 300 8.06 2.54 11.05
N LEU A 301 8.94 3.54 11.13
CA LEU A 301 8.53 4.94 11.13
C LEU A 301 7.90 5.35 9.79
N ALA A 302 8.51 4.94 8.67
CA ALA A 302 7.99 5.23 7.34
C ALA A 302 6.58 4.62 7.12
N ASN A 303 6.33 3.42 7.66
CA ASN A 303 5.02 2.80 7.61
C ASN A 303 3.99 3.57 8.44
N ASP A 304 4.32 3.99 9.68
CA ASP A 304 3.44 4.82 10.50
C ASP A 304 3.11 6.13 9.81
N GLN A 305 4.11 6.80 9.22
CA GLN A 305 3.94 8.02 8.45
C GLN A 305 3.00 7.83 7.24
N ASN A 306 3.09 6.70 6.53
CA ASN A 306 2.17 6.40 5.43
C ASN A 306 0.72 6.24 5.93
N GLN A 307 0.50 5.50 7.01
CA GLN A 307 -0.83 5.34 7.59
C GLN A 307 -1.43 6.69 8.02
N LEU A 308 -0.62 7.55 8.63
CA LEU A 308 -1.04 8.89 9.02
C LEU A 308 -1.36 9.75 7.79
N VAL A 309 -0.52 9.72 6.74
CA VAL A 309 -0.79 10.45 5.49
C VAL A 309 -2.10 10.01 4.85
N MET A 310 -2.41 8.71 4.79
CA MET A 310 -3.69 8.22 4.24
C MET A 310 -4.89 8.80 5.01
N ASN A 311 -4.79 8.92 6.34
CA ASN A 311 -5.81 9.59 7.15
C ASN A 311 -5.91 11.09 6.83
N LEU A 312 -4.77 11.80 6.80
CA LEU A 312 -4.70 13.23 6.48
C LEU A 312 -5.25 13.55 5.10
N MET A 313 -4.96 12.71 4.10
CA MET A 313 -5.48 12.87 2.73
C MET A 313 -7.01 12.90 2.73
N ASN A 314 -7.66 11.97 3.42
CA ASN A 314 -9.12 11.93 3.51
C ASN A 314 -9.70 13.17 4.20
N ARG A 315 -9.08 13.64 5.28
CA ARG A 315 -9.54 14.80 6.06
C ARG A 315 -9.36 16.11 5.27
N ILE A 316 -8.18 16.31 4.69
CA ILE A 316 -7.83 17.55 3.99
C ILE A 316 -8.57 17.64 2.65
N ALA A 317 -8.74 16.53 1.91
CA ALA A 317 -9.46 16.53 0.65
C ALA A 317 -10.89 17.07 0.81
N ARG A 318 -11.60 16.68 1.87
CA ARG A 318 -12.95 17.17 2.17
C ARG A 318 -13.00 18.69 2.33
N LYS A 319 -12.00 19.28 2.96
CA LYS A 319 -11.89 20.74 3.10
C LYS A 319 -11.77 21.44 1.73
N HIS A 320 -11.12 20.78 0.76
CA HIS A 320 -10.97 21.29 -0.61
C HIS A 320 -12.11 20.86 -1.56
N GLY A 321 -13.17 20.24 -1.03
CA GLY A 321 -14.31 19.76 -1.81
C GLY A 321 -13.99 18.57 -2.71
N PHE A 322 -13.00 17.76 -2.30
CA PHE A 322 -12.61 16.50 -2.93
C PHE A 322 -12.83 15.29 -2.02
N VAL A 323 -12.85 14.13 -2.63
CA VAL A 323 -12.71 12.82 -1.98
C VAL A 323 -11.51 12.11 -2.58
N VAL A 324 -10.64 11.61 -1.71
CA VAL A 324 -9.52 10.74 -2.11
C VAL A 324 -10.02 9.32 -2.32
N LEU A 325 -9.66 8.71 -3.43
CA LEU A 325 -9.85 7.30 -3.67
C LEU A 325 -8.50 6.59 -3.56
N LEU A 326 -8.38 5.74 -2.55
CA LEU A 326 -7.21 4.89 -2.31
C LEU A 326 -7.40 3.47 -2.85
N HIS A 327 -8.59 3.12 -3.36
CA HIS A 327 -8.82 1.86 -4.05
C HIS A 327 -7.88 1.73 -5.25
N GLU A 328 -7.28 0.56 -5.46
CA GLU A 328 -6.27 0.33 -6.49
C GLU A 328 -6.79 0.47 -7.93
N LYS A 329 -8.09 0.27 -8.15
CA LYS A 329 -8.72 0.38 -9.47
C LYS A 329 -10.09 1.05 -9.37
N PRO A 330 -10.17 2.36 -9.08
CA PRO A 330 -11.46 3.02 -8.92
C PRO A 330 -12.23 3.18 -10.24
N PHE A 331 -11.53 3.19 -11.36
CA PHE A 331 -12.10 3.32 -12.71
C PHE A 331 -11.54 2.25 -13.65
N ASP A 332 -12.43 1.60 -14.39
CA ASP A 332 -12.02 0.63 -15.41
C ASP A 332 -11.48 1.35 -16.66
N GLY A 333 -10.58 0.69 -17.40
CA GLY A 333 -10.04 1.21 -18.66
C GLY A 333 -8.95 2.29 -18.55
N VAL A 334 -8.60 2.73 -17.33
CA VAL A 334 -7.47 3.64 -17.06
C VAL A 334 -6.51 3.02 -16.04
N ASN A 335 -5.36 3.65 -15.80
CA ASN A 335 -4.39 3.16 -14.81
C ASN A 335 -5.04 2.96 -13.43
N GLY A 336 -4.53 1.99 -12.70
CA GLY A 336 -4.79 1.84 -11.27
C GLY A 336 -3.73 2.53 -10.42
N SER A 337 -3.94 2.58 -9.11
CA SER A 337 -3.03 3.18 -8.14
C SER A 337 -2.27 2.14 -7.34
N GLY A 338 -0.97 2.31 -7.25
CA GLY A 338 -0.06 1.52 -6.42
C GLY A 338 0.43 2.28 -5.19
N LYS A 339 1.22 1.57 -4.42
CA LYS A 339 2.04 2.10 -3.34
C LYS A 339 3.42 1.46 -3.46
N HIS A 340 4.27 2.00 -4.34
CA HIS A 340 5.57 1.39 -4.57
C HIS A 340 6.44 1.48 -3.31
N ASN A 341 6.95 0.34 -2.87
CA ASN A 341 7.80 0.27 -1.70
C ASN A 341 9.27 0.23 -2.14
N ASN A 342 9.94 1.37 -2.06
CA ASN A 342 11.38 1.49 -2.26
C ASN A 342 12.09 1.01 -0.99
N TRP A 343 12.68 -0.17 -1.04
CA TRP A 343 13.28 -0.84 0.11
C TRP A 343 14.79 -0.98 -0.02
N SER A 344 15.52 -0.74 1.08
CA SER A 344 16.95 -0.89 1.15
C SER A 344 17.42 -1.28 2.56
N LEU A 345 18.71 -1.62 2.68
CA LEU A 345 19.38 -1.91 3.95
C LEU A 345 20.62 -1.01 4.13
N GLY A 346 20.88 -0.61 5.37
CA GLY A 346 22.09 0.15 5.71
C GLY A 346 22.55 -0.10 7.15
N THR A 347 23.83 0.09 7.40
CA THR A 347 24.45 -0.12 8.71
C THR A 347 24.36 1.13 9.60
N ASP A 348 24.51 0.95 10.91
CA ASP A 348 24.69 2.01 11.89
C ASP A 348 26.01 2.82 11.67
N THR A 349 26.96 2.27 10.92
CA THR A 349 28.18 2.96 10.49
C THR A 349 28.01 3.78 9.20
N GLY A 350 26.79 3.81 8.62
CA GLY A 350 26.46 4.63 7.46
C GLY A 350 26.68 3.96 6.09
N THR A 351 27.01 2.67 6.05
CA THR A 351 27.19 1.94 4.78
C THR A 351 25.84 1.52 4.20
N GLN A 352 25.59 1.88 2.94
CA GLN A 352 24.41 1.41 2.17
C GLN A 352 24.71 0.02 1.58
N LEU A 353 23.96 -1.00 2.00
CA LEU A 353 24.27 -2.40 1.65
C LEU A 353 23.81 -2.78 0.24
N LEU A 354 22.89 -2.02 -0.35
CA LEU A 354 22.39 -2.23 -1.71
C LEU A 354 22.89 -1.18 -2.71
N ALA A 355 23.97 -0.46 -2.38
CA ALA A 355 24.66 0.44 -3.29
C ALA A 355 26.06 -0.09 -3.60
N PRO A 356 26.51 0.00 -4.87
CA PRO A 356 27.88 -0.35 -5.21
C PRO A 356 28.89 0.40 -4.35
N GLY A 357 29.93 -0.31 -3.88
CA GLY A 357 31.01 0.24 -3.08
C GLY A 357 31.98 1.10 -3.91
N LYS A 358 32.87 1.81 -3.21
CA LYS A 358 33.90 2.63 -3.84
C LYS A 358 35.16 1.80 -4.23
N ASP A 359 35.31 0.62 -3.69
CA ASP A 359 36.42 -0.29 -3.88
C ASP A 359 35.93 -1.75 -4.00
N ALA A 360 36.88 -2.67 -4.26
CA ALA A 360 36.58 -4.08 -4.45
C ALA A 360 35.95 -4.74 -3.20
N LYS A 361 36.33 -4.29 -1.99
CA LYS A 361 35.74 -4.79 -0.73
C LYS A 361 34.30 -4.35 -0.57
N GLY A 362 34.00 -3.08 -0.80
CA GLY A 362 32.67 -2.54 -0.76
C GLY A 362 31.77 -3.13 -1.87
N ASN A 363 32.34 -3.40 -3.05
CA ASN A 363 31.62 -4.08 -4.13
C ASN A 363 31.30 -5.54 -3.75
N LEU A 364 32.17 -6.26 -3.10
CA LEU A 364 31.90 -7.62 -2.60
C LEU A 364 30.77 -7.60 -1.56
N GLN A 365 30.81 -6.64 -0.62
CA GLN A 365 29.73 -6.46 0.35
C GLN A 365 28.38 -6.19 -0.34
N PHE A 366 28.37 -5.25 -1.27
CA PHE A 366 27.15 -4.94 -2.05
C PHE A 366 26.62 -6.19 -2.79
N VAL A 367 27.46 -6.89 -3.55
CA VAL A 367 27.05 -8.11 -4.29
C VAL A 367 26.55 -9.19 -3.33
N THR A 368 27.15 -9.31 -2.14
CA THR A 368 26.71 -10.25 -1.11
C THR A 368 25.25 -10.00 -0.72
N PHE A 369 24.90 -8.78 -0.36
CA PHE A 369 23.52 -8.46 0.02
C PHE A 369 22.58 -8.49 -1.18
N PHE A 370 22.97 -7.95 -2.32
CA PHE A 370 22.20 -7.92 -3.55
C PHE A 370 21.75 -9.33 -4.00
N VAL A 371 22.69 -10.27 -4.08
CA VAL A 371 22.43 -11.66 -4.50
C VAL A 371 21.55 -12.39 -3.48
N ASN A 372 21.78 -12.18 -2.18
CA ASN A 372 20.97 -12.83 -1.15
C ASN A 372 19.53 -12.28 -1.09
N VAL A 373 19.31 -11.00 -1.38
CA VAL A 373 17.95 -10.45 -1.55
C VAL A 373 17.23 -11.15 -2.70
N LEU A 374 17.87 -11.29 -3.86
CA LEU A 374 17.27 -11.98 -5.01
C LEU A 374 16.99 -13.47 -4.73
N ALA A 375 17.88 -14.14 -3.99
CA ALA A 375 17.66 -15.51 -3.55
C ALA A 375 16.46 -15.65 -2.62
N ALA A 376 16.29 -14.71 -1.69
CA ALA A 376 15.11 -14.65 -0.82
C ALA A 376 13.82 -14.45 -1.62
N VAL A 377 13.83 -13.54 -2.59
CA VAL A 377 12.68 -13.29 -3.49
C VAL A 377 12.35 -14.53 -4.33
N GLN A 378 13.36 -15.22 -4.85
CA GLN A 378 13.17 -16.47 -5.58
C GLN A 378 12.55 -17.56 -4.70
N LYS A 379 13.12 -17.80 -3.52
CA LYS A 379 12.70 -18.87 -2.61
C LYS A 379 11.28 -18.69 -2.10
N HIS A 380 10.92 -17.44 -1.77
CA HIS A 380 9.62 -17.07 -1.20
C HIS A 380 8.73 -16.31 -2.18
N ASN A 381 8.86 -16.61 -3.47
CA ASN A 381 8.17 -15.94 -4.57
C ASN A 381 6.65 -15.91 -4.40
N GLY A 382 6.01 -17.08 -4.17
CA GLY A 382 4.57 -17.19 -3.94
C GLY A 382 4.12 -16.44 -2.67
N LEU A 383 4.93 -16.48 -1.61
CA LEU A 383 4.63 -15.79 -0.36
C LEU A 383 4.70 -14.25 -0.50
N LEU A 384 5.69 -13.73 -1.23
CA LEU A 384 5.77 -12.30 -1.55
C LEU A 384 4.55 -11.87 -2.38
N LYS A 385 4.14 -12.67 -3.35
CA LYS A 385 2.90 -12.45 -4.10
C LYS A 385 1.67 -12.44 -3.18
N ALA A 386 1.56 -13.41 -2.25
CA ALA A 386 0.47 -13.46 -1.30
C ALA A 386 0.44 -12.23 -0.36
N SER A 387 1.60 -11.62 -0.09
CA SER A 387 1.70 -10.44 0.78
C SER A 387 1.10 -9.17 0.18
N ILE A 388 0.94 -9.12 -1.16
CA ILE A 388 0.35 -7.98 -1.88
C ILE A 388 -1.03 -8.31 -2.45
N ALA A 389 -1.50 -9.54 -2.28
CA ALA A 389 -2.79 -9.98 -2.78
C ALA A 389 -3.93 -9.41 -1.92
N SER A 390 -4.95 -8.89 -2.58
CA SER A 390 -6.21 -8.46 -1.96
C SER A 390 -7.33 -8.45 -2.99
N ALA A 391 -8.58 -8.37 -2.53
CA ALA A 391 -9.74 -8.25 -3.41
C ALA A 391 -9.65 -7.00 -4.32
N THR A 392 -9.05 -5.92 -3.82
CA THR A 392 -8.96 -4.64 -4.51
C THR A 392 -7.74 -4.54 -5.43
N ASN A 393 -6.56 -5.02 -4.98
CA ASN A 393 -5.34 -4.98 -5.78
C ASN A 393 -5.38 -5.95 -6.98
N ALA A 394 -6.17 -7.03 -6.89
CA ALA A 394 -6.37 -7.97 -8.01
C ALA A 394 -6.90 -7.28 -9.28
N HIS A 395 -7.71 -6.22 -9.14
CA HIS A 395 -8.22 -5.44 -10.27
C HIS A 395 -7.16 -4.57 -10.97
N ARG A 396 -6.06 -4.24 -10.28
CA ARG A 396 -4.98 -3.41 -10.79
C ARG A 396 -3.90 -4.23 -11.49
N LEU A 397 -3.48 -5.36 -10.90
CA LEU A 397 -2.31 -6.11 -11.33
C LEU A 397 -2.46 -6.69 -12.75
N GLY A 398 -1.38 -6.60 -13.54
CA GLY A 398 -1.31 -7.18 -14.88
C GLY A 398 -1.83 -6.31 -16.02
N ALA A 399 -2.15 -5.03 -15.78
CA ALA A 399 -2.62 -4.12 -16.82
C ALA A 399 -2.21 -2.66 -16.53
N ASN A 400 -2.03 -1.86 -17.60
CA ASN A 400 -1.84 -0.40 -17.52
C ASN A 400 -0.73 0.01 -16.52
N GLU A 401 0.51 -0.30 -16.78
CA GLU A 401 1.69 0.00 -15.93
C GLU A 401 1.78 -0.75 -14.59
N ALA A 402 0.71 -1.40 -14.12
CA ALA A 402 0.79 -2.26 -12.95
C ALA A 402 1.46 -3.58 -13.30
N PRO A 403 2.46 -4.05 -12.52
CA PRO A 403 3.14 -5.32 -12.80
C PRO A 403 2.16 -6.50 -12.71
N PRO A 404 2.44 -7.60 -13.40
CA PRO A 404 1.68 -8.85 -13.20
C PRO A 404 1.91 -9.41 -11.80
N ALA A 405 1.03 -10.29 -11.36
CA ALA A 405 1.16 -10.96 -10.06
C ALA A 405 2.29 -12.02 -10.01
N ILE A 406 3.09 -12.17 -11.07
CA ILE A 406 4.26 -13.05 -11.11
C ILE A 406 5.48 -12.28 -10.60
N VAL A 407 5.93 -12.59 -9.40
CA VAL A 407 7.07 -11.88 -8.78
C VAL A 407 8.38 -12.31 -9.44
N SER A 408 8.85 -11.49 -10.36
CA SER A 408 10.18 -11.57 -10.99
C SER A 408 11.02 -10.34 -10.63
N ALA A 409 12.32 -10.40 -10.82
CA ALA A 409 13.25 -9.33 -10.51
C ALA A 409 13.88 -8.75 -11.78
N PHE A 410 13.85 -7.43 -11.91
CA PHE A 410 14.56 -6.69 -12.94
C PHE A 410 15.83 -6.05 -12.37
N LEU A 411 16.97 -6.27 -13.03
CA LEU A 411 18.27 -5.81 -12.55
C LEU A 411 18.88 -4.68 -13.38
N GLY A 412 18.44 -4.56 -14.61
CA GLY A 412 19.09 -3.75 -15.62
C GLY A 412 20.39 -4.38 -16.18
N ARG A 413 20.78 -3.95 -17.36
CA ARG A 413 21.89 -4.54 -18.14
C ARG A 413 23.21 -4.62 -17.34
N THR A 414 23.57 -3.52 -16.68
CA THR A 414 24.84 -3.43 -15.95
C THR A 414 24.98 -4.51 -14.87
N MET A 415 23.95 -4.72 -14.05
CA MET A 415 24.00 -5.71 -12.98
C MET A 415 23.91 -7.13 -13.53
N THR A 416 23.13 -7.36 -14.57
CA THR A 416 23.07 -8.64 -15.27
C THR A 416 24.45 -9.03 -15.81
N ASP A 417 25.15 -8.11 -16.50
CA ASP A 417 26.51 -8.35 -17.01
C ASP A 417 27.52 -8.63 -15.88
N VAL A 418 27.42 -7.91 -14.75
CA VAL A 418 28.25 -8.15 -13.56
C VAL A 418 28.03 -9.57 -13.03
N LEU A 419 26.80 -10.01 -12.86
CA LEU A 419 26.50 -11.35 -12.35
C LEU A 419 27.02 -12.45 -13.26
N HIS A 420 26.86 -12.32 -14.58
CA HIS A 420 27.44 -13.26 -15.54
C HIS A 420 28.96 -13.33 -15.45
N LYS A 421 29.65 -12.17 -15.41
CA LYS A 421 31.09 -12.10 -15.25
C LYS A 421 31.58 -12.77 -13.97
N LEU A 422 30.85 -12.63 -12.85
CA LEU A 422 31.21 -13.25 -11.59
C LEU A 422 31.19 -14.78 -11.61
N LEU A 423 30.39 -15.39 -12.48
CA LEU A 423 30.37 -16.84 -12.68
C LEU A 423 31.63 -17.36 -13.41
N GLU A 424 32.22 -16.52 -14.28
CA GLU A 424 33.34 -16.90 -15.16
C GLU A 424 34.73 -16.71 -14.50
N VAL A 425 34.84 -15.73 -13.59
CA VAL A 425 36.13 -15.39 -12.97
C VAL A 425 36.46 -16.23 -11.71
N PRO A 426 37.72 -16.43 -11.35
CA PRO A 426 38.10 -17.03 -10.07
C PRO A 426 37.54 -16.30 -8.86
N SER A 427 37.30 -17.01 -7.75
CA SER A 427 36.67 -16.46 -6.54
C SER A 427 37.48 -15.42 -5.78
N ASP A 428 38.78 -15.31 -6.08
CA ASP A 428 39.71 -14.30 -5.51
C ASP A 428 39.82 -13.04 -6.37
N THR A 429 39.13 -12.98 -7.51
CA THR A 429 39.15 -11.83 -8.43
C THR A 429 38.45 -10.63 -7.79
N PRO A 430 39.06 -9.44 -7.75
CA PRO A 430 38.42 -8.20 -7.28
C PRO A 430 37.18 -7.84 -8.11
N ILE A 431 36.13 -7.40 -7.44
CA ILE A 431 34.89 -7.00 -8.10
C ILE A 431 34.95 -5.52 -8.48
N GLU A 432 34.85 -5.23 -9.76
CA GLU A 432 34.74 -3.88 -10.30
C GLU A 432 33.35 -3.64 -10.89
N ILE A 433 32.68 -2.55 -10.48
CA ILE A 433 31.39 -2.13 -11.00
C ILE A 433 31.57 -0.75 -11.65
N ALA A 434 31.19 -0.62 -12.92
CA ALA A 434 31.33 0.63 -13.64
C ALA A 434 30.46 1.73 -13.03
N GLY A 435 31.05 2.90 -12.79
CA GLY A 435 30.34 4.09 -12.31
C GLY A 435 29.48 4.74 -13.40
N LYS A 436 28.67 5.72 -13.00
CA LYS A 436 27.85 6.54 -13.92
C LYS A 436 28.76 7.30 -14.89
N LYS A 437 28.40 7.30 -16.18
CA LYS A 437 29.10 8.08 -17.22
C LYS A 437 28.31 9.33 -17.54
N GLY A 438 28.98 10.48 -17.61
CA GLY A 438 28.43 11.71 -18.18
C GLY A 438 28.14 11.56 -19.67
N LYS A 439 27.03 12.08 -20.13
CA LYS A 439 26.66 12.16 -21.54
C LYS A 439 26.27 13.60 -21.90
N SER A 440 26.99 14.17 -22.85
CA SER A 440 26.62 15.46 -23.42
C SER A 440 25.39 15.30 -24.35
N VAL A 441 24.42 16.18 -24.24
CA VAL A 441 23.29 16.27 -25.16
C VAL A 441 23.63 17.07 -26.42
N GLY A 442 24.88 17.54 -26.59
CA GLY A 442 25.36 18.26 -27.77
C GLY A 442 24.96 19.74 -27.79
N LEU A 443 24.43 20.28 -26.70
CA LEU A 443 24.14 21.70 -26.54
C LEU A 443 25.08 22.28 -25.47
N VAL A 444 25.81 23.36 -25.84
CA VAL A 444 26.89 23.94 -25.00
C VAL A 444 26.32 24.51 -23.69
N GLU A 445 25.11 25.03 -23.71
CA GLU A 445 24.42 25.64 -22.56
C GLU A 445 23.84 24.63 -21.61
N ILE A 446 23.75 23.36 -21.99
CA ILE A 446 23.16 22.28 -21.16
C ILE A 446 24.28 21.48 -20.54
N PRO A 447 24.33 21.41 -19.19
CA PRO A 447 25.31 20.56 -18.49
C PRO A 447 25.23 19.09 -18.93
N GLU A 448 26.34 18.36 -18.84
CA GLU A 448 26.33 16.93 -19.06
C GLU A 448 25.34 16.23 -18.13
N ILE A 449 24.50 15.36 -18.68
CA ILE A 449 23.61 14.51 -17.92
C ILE A 449 24.35 13.22 -17.52
N PHE A 450 24.25 12.84 -16.26
CA PHE A 450 24.73 11.54 -15.79
C PHE A 450 23.69 10.48 -16.13
N VAL A 451 23.94 9.71 -17.17
CA VAL A 451 23.03 8.62 -17.57
C VAL A 451 23.20 7.46 -16.59
N ASP A 452 22.12 7.12 -15.95
CA ASP A 452 22.01 5.88 -15.19
C ASP A 452 21.72 4.73 -16.16
N ASN A 453 22.49 3.64 -16.07
CA ASN A 453 22.25 2.45 -16.91
C ASN A 453 21.15 1.54 -16.33
N THR A 454 20.47 1.97 -15.29
CA THR A 454 19.29 1.27 -14.75
C THR A 454 18.06 1.75 -15.53
N ASP A 455 17.73 1.05 -16.59
CA ASP A 455 16.43 1.21 -17.25
C ASP A 455 15.34 0.64 -16.32
N ARG A 456 14.16 1.31 -16.31
CA ARG A 456 13.02 0.85 -15.51
C ARG A 456 12.14 -0.05 -16.36
N ASN A 457 12.08 -1.33 -16.03
CA ASN A 457 11.07 -2.22 -16.59
C ASN A 457 9.78 -2.08 -15.77
N ARG A 458 8.79 -1.35 -16.29
CA ARG A 458 7.51 -1.10 -15.62
C ARG A 458 6.67 -2.36 -15.40
N THR A 459 6.95 -3.44 -16.14
CA THR A 459 6.26 -4.72 -15.98
C THR A 459 6.88 -5.63 -14.93
N SER A 460 8.02 -5.24 -14.30
CA SER A 460 8.63 -6.01 -13.22
C SER A 460 8.05 -5.63 -11.87
N PRO A 461 7.56 -6.59 -11.08
CA PRO A 461 7.04 -6.32 -9.74
C PRO A 461 8.12 -6.01 -8.71
N PHE A 462 9.38 -6.43 -8.95
CA PHE A 462 10.52 -6.19 -8.07
C PHE A 462 11.74 -5.75 -8.88
N ALA A 463 12.07 -4.46 -8.83
CA ALA A 463 13.08 -3.85 -9.69
C ALA A 463 14.22 -3.23 -8.89
N PHE A 464 15.48 -3.49 -9.30
CA PHE A 464 16.64 -2.80 -8.76
C PHE A 464 16.79 -1.43 -9.42
N THR A 465 16.92 -0.37 -8.62
CA THR A 465 17.00 1.02 -9.08
C THR A 465 18.32 1.70 -8.68
N GLY A 466 19.41 0.94 -8.60
CA GLY A 466 20.76 1.43 -8.39
C GLY A 466 21.28 1.41 -6.95
N ASN A 467 20.41 1.60 -5.96
CA ASN A 467 20.76 1.52 -4.53
C ASN A 467 19.65 0.96 -3.64
N ARG A 468 18.59 0.44 -4.24
CA ARG A 468 17.42 -0.11 -3.58
C ARG A 468 16.65 -1.02 -4.51
N PHE A 469 15.75 -1.82 -3.96
CA PHE A 469 14.73 -2.53 -4.72
C PHE A 469 13.38 -1.82 -4.56
N GLU A 470 12.67 -1.67 -5.67
CA GLU A 470 11.33 -1.13 -5.73
C GLU A 470 10.34 -2.30 -5.84
N PHE A 471 9.52 -2.51 -4.80
CA PHE A 471 8.43 -3.49 -4.83
C PHE A 471 7.15 -2.79 -5.30
N ARG A 472 6.87 -2.89 -6.60
CA ARG A 472 5.85 -2.14 -7.33
C ARG A 472 4.44 -2.71 -7.21
N ALA A 473 4.31 -3.96 -6.79
CA ALA A 473 3.05 -4.68 -6.76
C ALA A 473 2.18 -4.38 -5.52
N VAL A 474 2.65 -3.59 -4.57
CA VAL A 474 1.89 -3.18 -3.39
C VAL A 474 0.76 -2.24 -3.79
N GLY A 475 -0.45 -2.49 -3.30
CA GLY A 475 -1.65 -1.69 -3.62
C GLY A 475 -1.71 -0.36 -2.87
N SER A 476 -2.38 0.65 -3.44
CA SER A 476 -2.47 2.00 -2.86
C SER A 476 -3.21 2.06 -1.53
N CYS A 477 -4.19 1.19 -1.28
CA CYS A 477 -4.87 1.14 0.02
C CYS A 477 -4.17 0.24 1.05
N ALA A 478 -3.18 -0.56 0.64
CA ALA A 478 -2.52 -1.51 1.53
C ALA A 478 -1.68 -0.82 2.61
N ASN A 479 -1.54 -1.50 3.77
CA ASN A 479 -0.51 -1.18 4.75
C ASN A 479 0.83 -1.73 4.27
N CYS A 480 1.88 -0.91 4.19
CA CYS A 480 3.21 -1.33 3.75
C CYS A 480 3.78 -2.47 4.61
N ALA A 481 3.38 -2.56 5.88
CA ALA A 481 3.89 -3.56 6.82
C ALA A 481 3.67 -5.00 6.34
N GLY A 482 2.57 -5.29 5.62
CA GLY A 482 2.32 -6.64 5.11
C GLY A 482 3.42 -7.15 4.18
N ALA A 483 3.76 -6.36 3.16
CA ALA A 483 4.82 -6.66 2.20
C ALA A 483 6.21 -6.60 2.86
N MET A 484 6.46 -5.57 3.68
CA MET A 484 7.76 -5.36 4.33
C MET A 484 8.07 -6.43 5.39
N THR A 485 7.10 -6.91 6.15
CA THR A 485 7.26 -8.04 7.07
C THR A 485 7.73 -9.28 6.33
N THR A 486 7.05 -9.61 5.22
CA THR A 486 7.36 -10.79 4.42
C THR A 486 8.75 -10.68 3.78
N LEU A 487 9.08 -9.54 3.16
CA LEU A 487 10.37 -9.32 2.53
C LEU A 487 11.54 -9.38 3.53
N ASN A 488 11.43 -8.67 4.65
CA ASN A 488 12.49 -8.65 5.67
C ASN A 488 12.70 -10.03 6.33
N ALA A 489 11.62 -10.78 6.60
CA ALA A 489 11.71 -12.14 7.14
C ALA A 489 12.35 -13.12 6.14
N ALA A 490 11.98 -13.04 4.86
CA ALA A 490 12.57 -13.86 3.81
C ALA A 490 14.08 -13.58 3.63
N VAL A 491 14.46 -12.30 3.64
CA VAL A 491 15.86 -11.88 3.57
C VAL A 491 16.61 -12.33 4.82
N ALA A 492 16.05 -12.23 6.01
CA ALA A 492 16.67 -12.70 7.24
C ALA A 492 16.98 -14.20 7.19
N GLU A 493 16.02 -15.02 6.77
CA GLU A 493 16.22 -16.47 6.65
C GLU A 493 17.32 -16.82 5.64
N GLN A 494 17.34 -16.13 4.50
CA GLN A 494 18.36 -16.33 3.47
C GLN A 494 19.76 -15.94 3.98
N LEU A 495 19.87 -14.80 4.68
CA LEU A 495 21.14 -14.34 5.24
C LEU A 495 21.68 -15.30 6.33
N ILE A 496 20.82 -15.86 7.17
CA ILE A 496 21.18 -16.89 8.16
C ILE A 496 21.77 -18.11 7.44
N SER A 497 21.12 -18.59 6.38
CA SER A 497 21.54 -19.74 5.60
C SER A 497 22.86 -19.47 4.87
N PHE A 498 23.01 -18.27 4.30
CA PHE A 498 24.23 -17.83 3.62
C PHE A 498 25.41 -17.72 4.59
N LYS A 499 25.21 -17.11 5.77
CA LYS A 499 26.25 -17.02 6.81
C LYS A 499 26.79 -18.39 7.20
N ALA A 500 25.91 -19.37 7.41
CA ALA A 500 26.32 -20.74 7.76
C ALA A 500 27.12 -21.38 6.64
N ALA A 501 26.78 -21.16 5.37
CA ALA A 501 27.55 -21.66 4.23
C ALA A 501 28.97 -21.04 4.14
N VAL A 502 29.09 -19.73 4.34
CA VAL A 502 30.34 -19.02 4.35
C VAL A 502 31.25 -19.50 5.50
N ASP A 503 30.69 -19.61 6.71
CA ASP A 503 31.47 -20.10 7.89
C ASP A 503 31.97 -21.52 7.68
N ALA A 504 31.20 -22.39 7.04
CA ALA A 504 31.65 -23.73 6.69
C ALA A 504 32.86 -23.75 5.73
N GLU A 505 32.91 -22.81 4.79
CA GLU A 505 34.05 -22.67 3.87
C GLU A 505 35.27 -22.05 4.58
N ILE A 506 35.06 -21.08 5.46
CA ILE A 506 36.15 -20.51 6.30
C ILE A 506 36.76 -21.59 7.23
N ALA A 507 35.91 -22.44 7.80
CA ALA A 507 36.36 -23.56 8.65
C ALA A 507 37.25 -24.58 7.89
N LYS A 508 37.14 -24.66 6.55
CA LYS A 508 38.04 -25.44 5.68
C LYS A 508 39.34 -24.72 5.36
N GLY A 509 39.60 -23.55 5.94
CA GLY A 509 40.83 -22.77 5.77
C GLY A 509 40.82 -21.78 4.59
N LYS A 510 39.67 -21.51 3.98
CA LYS A 510 39.54 -20.50 2.91
C LYS A 510 39.60 -19.08 3.50
N LYS A 511 40.17 -18.14 2.73
CA LYS A 511 40.07 -16.71 3.04
C LYS A 511 38.61 -16.25 2.97
N THR A 512 38.20 -15.32 3.81
CA THR A 512 36.83 -14.85 3.93
C THR A 512 36.24 -14.40 2.59
N ASN A 513 36.96 -13.60 1.80
CA ASN A 513 36.48 -13.13 0.49
C ASN A 513 36.25 -14.28 -0.52
N VAL A 514 37.12 -15.29 -0.51
CA VAL A 514 36.98 -16.48 -1.36
C VAL A 514 35.83 -17.35 -0.91
N ALA A 515 35.65 -17.54 0.40
CA ALA A 515 34.55 -18.28 0.97
C ALA A 515 33.19 -17.62 0.62
N ILE A 516 33.09 -16.29 0.69
CA ILE A 516 31.93 -15.52 0.29
C ILE A 516 31.61 -15.75 -1.19
N MET A 517 32.62 -15.61 -2.08
CA MET A 517 32.41 -15.78 -3.53
C MET A 517 32.04 -17.22 -3.90
N ASP A 518 32.63 -18.22 -3.27
CA ASP A 518 32.30 -19.63 -3.50
C ASP A 518 30.86 -19.94 -3.07
N ALA A 519 30.38 -19.32 -1.98
CA ALA A 519 29.00 -19.44 -1.53
C ALA A 519 28.02 -18.66 -2.45
N LEU A 520 28.44 -17.53 -3.04
CA LEU A 520 27.60 -16.73 -3.93
C LEU A 520 27.40 -17.36 -5.31
N LYS A 521 28.41 -17.98 -5.92
CA LYS A 521 28.34 -18.48 -7.29
C LYS A 521 27.17 -19.41 -7.58
N PRO A 522 26.87 -20.45 -6.78
CA PRO A 522 25.71 -21.30 -7.02
C PRO A 522 24.39 -20.54 -6.90
N ILE A 523 24.31 -19.53 -6.01
CA ILE A 523 23.14 -18.67 -5.84
C ILE A 523 22.98 -17.77 -7.08
N ILE A 524 24.05 -17.12 -7.54
CA ILE A 524 24.04 -16.27 -8.74
C ILE A 524 23.51 -17.04 -9.94
N LYS A 525 23.96 -18.28 -10.17
CA LYS A 525 23.47 -19.12 -11.24
C LYS A 525 21.96 -19.36 -11.11
N SER A 526 21.50 -19.74 -9.92
CA SER A 526 20.09 -20.03 -9.67
C SER A 526 19.20 -18.80 -9.90
N ILE A 527 19.58 -17.61 -9.39
CA ILE A 527 18.75 -16.40 -9.54
C ILE A 527 18.66 -15.93 -10.99
N ILE A 528 19.74 -16.03 -11.77
CA ILE A 528 19.73 -15.71 -13.21
C ILE A 528 18.76 -16.61 -13.94
N ASP A 529 18.82 -17.91 -13.68
CA ASP A 529 18.01 -18.92 -14.38
C ASP A 529 16.50 -18.87 -14.00
N VAL A 530 16.17 -18.39 -12.79
CA VAL A 530 14.82 -18.47 -12.24
C VAL A 530 14.14 -17.11 -12.13
N VAL A 531 14.61 -16.23 -11.22
CA VAL A 531 13.85 -15.04 -10.82
C VAL A 531 14.15 -13.80 -11.66
N CYS A 532 15.36 -13.71 -12.26
CA CYS A 532 15.73 -12.55 -13.07
C CYS A 532 15.01 -12.58 -14.42
N PHE A 533 14.34 -11.47 -14.75
CA PHE A 533 13.63 -11.29 -16.00
C PHE A 533 13.66 -9.84 -16.45
N ASP A 534 13.94 -9.62 -17.74
CA ASP A 534 14.16 -8.30 -18.34
C ASP A 534 13.28 -8.03 -19.59
N GLY A 535 12.33 -8.93 -19.85
CA GLY A 535 11.37 -8.83 -20.95
C GLY A 535 10.05 -8.18 -20.56
N ASN A 536 9.08 -8.26 -21.48
CA ASN A 536 7.71 -7.79 -21.25
C ASN A 536 6.94 -8.79 -20.35
N GLY A 537 6.65 -8.40 -19.12
CA GLY A 537 5.93 -9.23 -18.13
C GLY A 537 4.45 -9.45 -18.41
N TYR A 538 3.86 -8.78 -19.40
CA TYR A 538 2.43 -8.92 -19.74
C TYR A 538 2.14 -10.05 -20.75
N THR A 539 3.17 -10.65 -21.35
CA THR A 539 2.98 -11.63 -22.41
C THR A 539 2.61 -13.03 -21.89
N GLU A 540 1.87 -13.78 -22.66
CA GLU A 540 1.56 -15.18 -22.35
C GLU A 540 2.83 -16.05 -22.40
N GLU A 541 3.77 -15.72 -23.27
CA GLU A 541 5.09 -16.38 -23.34
C GLU A 541 5.84 -16.27 -22.03
N TRP A 542 5.80 -15.08 -21.38
CA TRP A 542 6.39 -14.92 -20.05
C TRP A 542 5.71 -15.80 -19.02
N LYS A 543 4.39 -15.87 -19.02
CA LYS A 543 3.66 -16.72 -18.08
C LYS A 543 4.05 -18.19 -18.22
N GLN A 544 4.16 -18.70 -19.45
CA GLN A 544 4.63 -20.06 -19.72
C GLN A 544 6.09 -20.28 -19.30
N GLU A 545 6.94 -19.27 -19.52
CA GLU A 545 8.33 -19.28 -19.07
C GLU A 545 8.42 -19.28 -17.53
N ALA A 546 7.62 -18.46 -16.85
CA ALA A 546 7.56 -18.40 -15.40
C ALA A 546 7.17 -19.76 -14.78
N ILE A 547 6.21 -20.45 -15.37
CA ILE A 547 5.83 -21.83 -14.97
C ILE A 547 7.04 -22.78 -15.13
N ARG A 548 7.76 -22.72 -16.26
CA ARG A 548 8.95 -23.57 -16.48
C ARG A 548 10.07 -23.28 -15.48
N ARG A 549 10.22 -22.04 -15.05
CA ARG A 549 11.19 -21.60 -14.02
C ARG A 549 10.76 -21.92 -12.58
N GLY A 550 9.52 -22.40 -12.39
CA GLY A 550 8.95 -22.71 -11.08
C GLY A 550 8.49 -21.49 -10.28
N LEU A 551 8.27 -20.35 -10.95
CA LEU A 551 7.68 -19.17 -10.34
C LEU A 551 6.18 -19.35 -10.16
N ASP A 552 5.62 -18.76 -9.11
CA ASP A 552 4.19 -18.84 -8.82
C ASP A 552 3.38 -17.92 -9.77
N VAL A 553 2.45 -18.52 -10.52
CA VAL A 553 1.59 -17.84 -11.50
C VAL A 553 0.12 -17.82 -11.08
N GLU A 554 -0.22 -18.25 -9.86
CA GLU A 554 -1.61 -18.27 -9.37
C GLU A 554 -2.21 -16.85 -9.38
N THR A 555 -3.44 -16.71 -9.86
CA THR A 555 -4.19 -15.45 -9.91
C THR A 555 -5.41 -15.43 -9.00
N ASN A 556 -5.84 -16.59 -8.49
CA ASN A 556 -6.94 -16.69 -7.55
C ASN A 556 -6.53 -16.22 -6.16
N VAL A 557 -7.03 -15.06 -5.73
CA VAL A 557 -6.64 -14.40 -4.47
C VAL A 557 -6.83 -15.31 -3.25
N PRO A 558 -7.97 -15.95 -3.00
CA PRO A 558 -8.12 -16.92 -1.92
C PRO A 558 -7.05 -18.03 -1.90
N LYS A 559 -6.65 -18.55 -3.07
CA LYS A 559 -5.59 -19.57 -3.18
C LYS A 559 -4.21 -18.99 -2.88
N MET A 560 -3.94 -17.74 -3.29
CA MET A 560 -2.67 -17.07 -2.95
C MET A 560 -2.46 -16.99 -1.44
N PHE A 561 -3.50 -16.74 -0.66
CA PHE A 561 -3.37 -16.65 0.80
C PHE A 561 -2.90 -17.97 1.45
N CYS A 562 -3.13 -19.12 0.82
CA CYS A 562 -2.63 -20.40 1.31
C CYS A 562 -1.09 -20.45 1.40
N GLU A 563 -0.36 -19.56 0.69
CA GLU A 563 1.10 -19.49 0.77
C GLU A 563 1.60 -19.23 2.19
N PHE A 564 0.86 -18.47 3.00
CA PHE A 564 1.24 -18.16 4.38
C PHE A 564 1.26 -19.37 5.31
N THR A 565 0.51 -20.42 4.99
CA THR A 565 0.39 -21.65 5.80
C THR A 565 1.12 -22.84 5.20
N LYS A 566 1.83 -22.66 4.07
CA LYS A 566 2.70 -23.71 3.52
C LYS A 566 3.88 -23.98 4.47
N PRO A 567 4.37 -25.24 4.55
CA PRO A 567 5.45 -25.61 5.47
C PRO A 567 6.68 -24.71 5.38
N ALA A 568 7.11 -24.32 4.17
CA ALA A 568 8.26 -23.44 3.98
C ALA A 568 8.05 -22.03 4.56
N ALA A 569 6.85 -21.46 4.44
CA ALA A 569 6.51 -20.16 5.02
C ALA A 569 6.41 -20.23 6.54
N VAL A 570 5.76 -21.26 7.07
CA VAL A 570 5.66 -21.51 8.52
C VAL A 570 7.06 -21.67 9.13
N GLU A 571 7.93 -22.46 8.51
CA GLU A 571 9.31 -22.64 8.96
C GLU A 571 10.07 -21.31 8.97
N MET A 572 10.01 -20.54 7.88
CA MET A 572 10.67 -19.24 7.76
C MET A 572 10.22 -18.28 8.87
N PHE A 573 8.91 -18.07 9.02
CA PHE A 573 8.39 -17.13 10.00
C PHE A 573 8.63 -17.55 11.45
N THR A 574 8.52 -18.85 11.74
CA THR A 574 8.80 -19.39 13.08
C THR A 574 10.28 -19.28 13.42
N LYS A 575 11.16 -19.63 12.48
CA LYS A 575 12.63 -19.57 12.64
C LYS A 575 13.14 -18.14 12.83
N THR A 576 12.52 -17.19 12.15
CA THR A 576 12.83 -15.76 12.30
C THR A 576 12.11 -15.09 13.47
N GLY A 577 11.23 -15.82 14.17
CA GLY A 577 10.46 -15.30 15.32
C GLY A 577 9.40 -14.27 14.97
N VAL A 578 9.00 -14.15 13.70
CA VAL A 578 8.04 -13.12 13.23
C VAL A 578 6.61 -13.54 13.53
N TYR A 579 6.25 -14.77 13.20
CA TYR A 579 4.94 -15.35 13.46
C TYR A 579 5.07 -16.76 14.06
N THR A 580 4.12 -17.11 14.91
CA THR A 580 3.81 -18.51 15.23
C THR A 580 2.91 -19.11 14.15
N GLN A 581 2.85 -20.43 14.07
CA GLN A 581 1.92 -21.12 13.15
C GLN A 581 0.47 -20.71 13.42
N LYS A 582 0.06 -20.63 14.68
CA LYS A 582 -1.29 -20.19 15.09
C LYS A 582 -1.62 -18.77 14.59
N GLU A 583 -0.66 -17.84 14.66
CA GLU A 583 -0.86 -16.48 14.14
C GLU A 583 -1.02 -16.48 12.62
N LEU A 584 -0.28 -17.31 11.89
CA LEU A 584 -0.40 -17.42 10.41
C LEU A 584 -1.76 -17.99 10.00
N GLU A 585 -2.22 -19.05 10.65
CA GLU A 585 -3.53 -19.66 10.42
C GLU A 585 -4.65 -18.64 10.66
N ALA A 586 -4.63 -17.99 11.82
CA ALA A 586 -5.62 -16.98 12.19
C ALA A 586 -5.63 -15.78 11.23
N ARG A 587 -4.46 -15.32 10.78
CA ARG A 587 -4.37 -14.22 9.81
C ARG A 587 -4.89 -14.63 8.43
N ASN A 588 -4.75 -15.88 8.03
CA ASN A 588 -5.38 -16.38 6.81
C ASN A 588 -6.91 -16.38 6.90
N GLU A 589 -7.47 -16.82 8.04
CA GLU A 589 -8.91 -16.73 8.27
C GLU A 589 -9.41 -15.28 8.13
N VAL A 590 -8.71 -14.32 8.72
CA VAL A 590 -9.04 -12.89 8.59
C VAL A 590 -8.96 -12.43 7.13
N LYS A 591 -7.95 -12.88 6.36
CA LYS A 591 -7.81 -12.52 4.94
C LYS A 591 -8.95 -13.07 4.10
N TRP A 592 -9.34 -14.34 4.27
CA TRP A 592 -10.46 -14.94 3.57
C TRP A 592 -11.78 -14.27 3.94
N GLU A 593 -12.03 -14.04 5.23
CA GLU A 593 -13.23 -13.31 5.67
C GLU A 593 -13.31 -11.89 5.06
N THR A 594 -12.20 -11.15 5.09
CA THR A 594 -12.12 -9.81 4.50
C THR A 594 -12.40 -9.84 3.00
N TYR A 595 -11.82 -10.81 2.27
CA TYR A 595 -12.07 -11.01 0.86
C TYR A 595 -13.57 -11.26 0.58
N VAL A 596 -14.17 -12.19 1.30
CA VAL A 596 -15.61 -12.51 1.22
C VAL A 596 -16.46 -11.28 1.46
N LYS A 597 -16.19 -10.51 2.52
CA LYS A 597 -16.97 -9.30 2.86
C LYS A 597 -16.87 -8.23 1.78
N LYS A 598 -15.70 -7.96 1.24
CA LYS A 598 -15.52 -6.97 0.16
C LYS A 598 -16.31 -7.36 -1.09
N VAL A 599 -16.14 -8.57 -1.60
CA VAL A 599 -16.86 -9.04 -2.78
C VAL A 599 -18.38 -9.11 -2.52
N GLN A 600 -18.78 -9.51 -1.31
CA GLN A 600 -20.19 -9.51 -0.92
C GLN A 600 -20.80 -8.10 -0.96
N ILE A 601 -20.06 -7.08 -0.46
CA ILE A 601 -20.51 -5.68 -0.49
C ILE A 601 -20.65 -5.21 -1.95
N GLU A 602 -19.62 -5.40 -2.77
CA GLU A 602 -19.64 -4.99 -4.19
C GLU A 602 -20.80 -5.63 -4.96
N SER A 603 -20.97 -6.94 -4.84
CA SER A 603 -22.03 -7.65 -5.54
C SER A 603 -23.45 -7.24 -5.07
N ARG A 604 -23.61 -6.89 -3.79
CA ARG A 604 -24.88 -6.36 -3.26
C ARG A 604 -25.18 -4.95 -3.79
N VAL A 605 -24.18 -4.07 -3.74
CA VAL A 605 -24.30 -2.69 -4.22
C VAL A 605 -24.63 -2.69 -5.72
N MET A 606 -23.90 -3.46 -6.51
CA MET A 606 -24.07 -3.56 -7.94
C MET A 606 -25.50 -3.99 -8.32
N VAL A 607 -25.99 -5.07 -7.70
CA VAL A 607 -27.36 -5.56 -7.94
C VAL A 607 -28.42 -4.55 -7.54
N ARG A 608 -28.26 -3.88 -6.37
CA ARG A 608 -29.21 -2.87 -5.92
C ARG A 608 -29.25 -1.67 -6.86
N MET A 609 -28.10 -1.17 -7.29
CA MET A 609 -28.04 -0.05 -8.22
C MET A 609 -28.60 -0.43 -9.59
N ALA A 610 -28.31 -1.62 -10.10
CA ALA A 610 -28.88 -2.11 -11.35
C ALA A 610 -30.41 -2.10 -11.32
N ILE A 611 -31.00 -2.62 -10.23
CA ILE A 611 -32.47 -2.74 -10.10
C ILE A 611 -33.14 -1.40 -9.79
N ASN A 612 -32.56 -0.59 -8.91
CA ASN A 612 -33.22 0.60 -8.36
C ASN A 612 -32.89 1.91 -9.10
N HIS A 613 -31.81 1.92 -9.88
CA HIS A 613 -31.36 3.12 -10.62
C HIS A 613 -31.35 2.89 -12.13
N ILE A 614 -30.68 1.85 -12.60
CA ILE A 614 -30.41 1.66 -14.04
C ILE A 614 -31.64 1.16 -14.80
N ILE A 615 -32.27 0.08 -14.34
CA ILE A 615 -33.48 -0.46 -14.98
C ILE A 615 -34.59 0.57 -15.00
N PRO A 616 -34.95 1.31 -13.92
CA PRO A 616 -35.97 2.34 -13.95
C PRO A 616 -35.68 3.47 -14.95
N ALA A 617 -34.44 3.94 -15.03
CA ALA A 617 -34.02 4.96 -15.99
C ALA A 617 -34.17 4.48 -17.46
N ALA A 618 -33.74 3.26 -17.73
CA ALA A 618 -33.88 2.63 -19.04
C ALA A 618 -35.36 2.43 -19.42
N ILE A 619 -36.22 2.04 -18.47
CA ILE A 619 -37.68 1.90 -18.68
C ILE A 619 -38.33 3.27 -18.95
N ALA A 620 -37.92 4.33 -18.25
CA ALA A 620 -38.42 5.67 -18.49
C ALA A 620 -38.14 6.13 -19.92
N TYR A 621 -36.92 5.96 -20.42
CA TYR A 621 -36.57 6.29 -21.81
C TYR A 621 -37.28 5.38 -22.82
N LYS A 622 -37.31 4.08 -22.56
CA LYS A 622 -38.11 3.12 -23.35
C LYS A 622 -39.57 3.56 -23.51
N THR A 623 -40.22 4.02 -22.42
CA THR A 623 -41.59 4.47 -22.42
C THR A 623 -41.79 5.71 -23.31
N ALA A 624 -40.83 6.66 -23.29
CA ALA A 624 -40.84 7.82 -24.17
C ALA A 624 -40.75 7.41 -25.65
N LEU A 625 -39.81 6.53 -26.00
CA LEU A 625 -39.67 6.00 -27.36
C LEU A 625 -40.94 5.24 -27.85
N MET A 626 -41.53 4.42 -26.97
CA MET A 626 -42.75 3.69 -27.31
C MET A 626 -43.92 4.62 -27.62
N LYS A 627 -44.09 5.71 -26.85
CA LYS A 627 -45.11 6.73 -27.12
C LYS A 627 -44.90 7.41 -28.45
N GLU A 628 -43.64 7.79 -28.75
CA GLU A 628 -43.28 8.40 -30.03
C GLU A 628 -43.57 7.46 -31.20
N LEU A 629 -43.13 6.20 -31.12
CA LEU A 629 -43.39 5.21 -32.17
C LEU A 629 -44.85 4.89 -32.37
N THR A 630 -45.67 4.90 -31.29
CA THR A 630 -47.11 4.73 -31.39
C THR A 630 -47.75 5.90 -32.16
N LEU A 631 -47.41 7.14 -31.81
CA LEU A 631 -47.92 8.36 -32.50
C LEU A 631 -47.44 8.40 -33.95
N ALA A 632 -46.20 8.03 -34.22
CA ALA A 632 -45.69 7.97 -35.59
C ALA A 632 -46.43 6.93 -36.46
N ASN A 633 -46.71 5.74 -35.89
CA ASN A 633 -47.50 4.73 -36.58
C ASN A 633 -48.96 5.13 -36.78
N GLU A 634 -49.58 5.80 -35.83
CA GLU A 634 -50.95 6.36 -35.98
C GLU A 634 -51.01 7.43 -37.07
N LEU A 635 -49.97 8.30 -37.17
CA LEU A 635 -49.92 9.40 -38.13
C LEU A 635 -49.59 8.96 -39.55
N PHE A 636 -48.58 8.05 -39.69
CA PHE A 636 -48.03 7.65 -40.98
C PHE A 636 -48.42 6.26 -41.45
N GLY A 637 -49.07 5.44 -40.58
CA GLY A 637 -49.41 4.05 -40.85
C GLY A 637 -48.24 3.07 -40.96
N ASN A 638 -47.04 3.51 -40.68
CA ASN A 638 -45.82 2.68 -40.66
C ASN A 638 -44.71 3.34 -39.80
N LEU A 639 -43.61 2.62 -39.58
CA LEU A 639 -42.44 3.06 -38.79
C LEU A 639 -41.21 3.33 -39.66
N ASP A 640 -41.33 3.49 -40.97
CA ASP A 640 -40.22 3.63 -41.89
C ASP A 640 -39.35 4.87 -41.61
N SER A 641 -39.97 5.95 -41.11
CA SER A 641 -39.30 7.18 -40.69
C SER A 641 -38.64 7.09 -39.31
N CYS A 642 -38.94 6.06 -38.52
CA CYS A 642 -38.52 5.89 -37.13
C CYS A 642 -37.58 4.71 -36.93
N ARG A 643 -36.80 4.31 -37.94
CA ARG A 643 -35.92 3.14 -37.90
C ARG A 643 -34.83 3.25 -36.84
N THR A 644 -34.36 4.45 -36.53
CA THR A 644 -33.37 4.71 -35.49
C THR A 644 -33.95 4.46 -34.10
N GLU A 645 -35.12 5.00 -33.84
CA GLU A 645 -35.85 4.87 -32.57
C GLU A 645 -36.22 3.40 -32.30
N VAL A 646 -36.62 2.67 -33.33
CA VAL A 646 -36.89 1.22 -33.24
C VAL A 646 -35.61 0.47 -32.82
N ARG A 647 -34.47 0.73 -33.46
CA ARG A 647 -33.20 0.09 -33.10
C ARG A 647 -32.75 0.43 -31.68
N VAL A 648 -32.90 1.68 -31.25
CA VAL A 648 -32.60 2.08 -29.87
C VAL A 648 -33.50 1.34 -28.89
N LEU A 649 -34.81 1.25 -29.17
CA LEU A 649 -35.76 0.51 -28.37
C LEU A 649 -35.40 -0.98 -28.22
N GLU A 650 -35.03 -1.62 -29.33
CA GLU A 650 -34.57 -3.01 -29.36
C GLU A 650 -33.33 -3.23 -28.48
N ARG A 651 -32.35 -2.32 -28.60
CA ARG A 651 -31.13 -2.37 -27.76
C ARG A 651 -31.47 -2.22 -26.28
N ILE A 652 -32.31 -1.29 -25.92
CA ILE A 652 -32.76 -1.09 -24.52
C ILE A 652 -33.44 -2.34 -23.99
N ASN A 653 -34.41 -2.92 -24.75
CA ASN A 653 -35.09 -4.15 -24.36
C ASN A 653 -34.10 -5.29 -24.08
N LYS A 654 -33.19 -5.53 -25.02
CA LYS A 654 -32.14 -6.55 -24.87
C LYS A 654 -31.34 -6.40 -23.60
N TYR A 655 -30.77 -5.20 -23.37
CA TYR A 655 -29.88 -5.00 -22.24
C TYR A 655 -30.60 -4.94 -20.89
N VAL A 656 -31.83 -4.44 -20.83
CA VAL A 656 -32.65 -4.49 -19.61
C VAL A 656 -32.94 -5.92 -19.19
N GLU A 657 -33.28 -6.81 -20.16
CA GLU A 657 -33.47 -8.24 -19.91
C GLU A 657 -32.18 -8.89 -19.41
N GLU A 658 -31.05 -8.67 -20.10
CA GLU A 658 -29.74 -9.20 -19.68
C GLU A 658 -29.36 -8.75 -18.27
N VAL A 659 -29.58 -7.48 -17.91
CA VAL A 659 -29.31 -6.95 -16.56
C VAL A 659 -30.20 -7.64 -15.53
N GLY A 660 -31.49 -7.81 -15.83
CA GLY A 660 -32.44 -8.49 -14.93
C GLY A 660 -32.04 -9.92 -14.62
N VAL A 661 -31.73 -10.71 -15.67
CA VAL A 661 -31.30 -12.10 -15.54
C VAL A 661 -30.01 -12.20 -14.73
N LYS A 662 -28.96 -11.45 -15.10
CA LYS A 662 -27.65 -11.48 -14.42
C LYS A 662 -27.70 -11.00 -12.98
N ALA A 663 -28.55 -10.02 -12.68
CA ALA A 663 -28.76 -9.57 -11.31
C ALA A 663 -29.41 -10.66 -10.45
N GLN A 664 -30.31 -11.46 -11.02
CA GLN A 664 -30.94 -12.58 -10.33
C GLN A 664 -29.94 -13.73 -10.12
N GLU A 665 -29.18 -14.10 -11.15
CA GLU A 665 -28.12 -15.11 -11.07
C GLU A 665 -27.12 -14.77 -9.95
N MET A 666 -26.70 -13.51 -9.86
CA MET A 666 -25.77 -13.03 -8.82
C MET A 666 -26.36 -13.11 -7.40
N LYS A 667 -27.66 -12.87 -7.24
CA LYS A 667 -28.35 -13.06 -5.95
C LYS A 667 -28.34 -14.53 -5.52
N GLU A 668 -28.60 -15.42 -6.45
CA GLU A 668 -28.64 -16.87 -6.20
C GLU A 668 -27.24 -17.41 -5.89
N ALA A 669 -26.23 -16.99 -6.65
CA ALA A 669 -24.82 -17.35 -6.38
C ALA A 669 -24.38 -16.92 -4.98
N ARG A 670 -24.70 -15.68 -4.56
CA ARG A 670 -24.41 -15.22 -3.18
C ARG A 670 -25.14 -16.03 -2.12
N LYS A 671 -26.42 -16.38 -2.37
CA LYS A 671 -27.18 -17.21 -1.43
C LYS A 671 -26.53 -18.59 -1.27
N ALA A 672 -26.09 -19.20 -2.36
CA ALA A 672 -25.37 -20.46 -2.36
C ALA A 672 -24.03 -20.34 -1.64
N ALA A 673 -23.22 -19.33 -1.95
CA ALA A 673 -21.92 -19.09 -1.32
C ALA A 673 -22.02 -18.84 0.20
N ASN A 674 -23.06 -18.12 0.66
CA ASN A 674 -23.28 -17.89 2.09
C ASN A 674 -23.68 -19.15 2.88
N ALA A 675 -24.15 -20.20 2.23
CA ALA A 675 -24.50 -21.48 2.85
C ALA A 675 -23.29 -22.41 3.01
N ILE A 676 -22.13 -22.05 2.44
CA ILE A 676 -20.90 -22.84 2.53
C ILE A 676 -20.30 -22.67 3.92
N GLU A 677 -19.99 -23.76 4.58
CA GLU A 677 -19.19 -23.81 5.82
C GLU A 677 -17.70 -23.74 5.47
N GLY A 678 -16.90 -23.07 6.29
CA GLY A 678 -15.48 -22.83 6.06
C GLY A 678 -15.18 -21.53 5.31
N GLU A 679 -14.27 -20.74 5.86
CA GLU A 679 -13.95 -19.40 5.28
C GLU A 679 -13.20 -19.54 3.94
N TYR A 680 -12.33 -20.53 3.81
CA TYR A 680 -11.58 -20.76 2.55
C TYR A 680 -12.50 -21.17 1.40
N GLU A 681 -13.36 -22.16 1.62
CA GLU A 681 -14.31 -22.66 0.61
C GLU A 681 -15.31 -21.58 0.21
N ARG A 682 -15.76 -20.79 1.20
CA ARG A 682 -16.61 -19.62 0.97
C ARG A 682 -15.88 -18.55 0.15
N ALA A 683 -14.61 -18.30 0.44
CA ALA A 683 -13.78 -17.34 -0.31
C ALA A 683 -13.59 -17.77 -1.78
N LEU A 684 -13.41 -19.06 -2.05
CA LEU A 684 -13.37 -19.61 -3.42
C LEU A 684 -14.69 -19.36 -4.17
N ALA A 685 -15.82 -19.62 -3.55
CA ALA A 685 -17.12 -19.34 -4.17
C ALA A 685 -17.33 -17.84 -4.42
N TYR A 686 -16.87 -16.98 -3.51
CA TYR A 686 -16.91 -15.53 -3.72
C TYR A 686 -15.92 -15.03 -4.78
N HIS A 687 -14.86 -15.77 -5.06
CA HIS A 687 -13.98 -15.44 -6.18
C HIS A 687 -14.68 -15.59 -7.53
N GLU A 688 -15.48 -16.66 -7.70
CA GLU A 688 -16.32 -16.84 -8.90
C GLU A 688 -17.36 -15.72 -9.03
N ILE A 689 -17.92 -15.26 -7.92
CA ILE A 689 -18.83 -14.09 -7.90
C ILE A 689 -18.09 -12.83 -8.33
N ALA A 690 -16.85 -12.61 -7.87
CA ALA A 690 -16.04 -11.45 -8.27
C ALA A 690 -15.79 -11.42 -9.78
N GLU A 691 -15.49 -12.58 -10.39
CA GLU A 691 -15.34 -12.70 -11.83
C GLU A 691 -16.65 -12.44 -12.58
N SER A 692 -17.80 -12.83 -12.01
CA SER A 692 -19.12 -12.60 -12.59
C SER A 692 -19.60 -11.14 -12.56
N LEU A 693 -18.99 -10.27 -11.73
CA LEU A 693 -19.32 -8.83 -11.68
C LEU A 693 -19.18 -8.18 -13.06
N TYR A 694 -18.16 -8.55 -13.82
CA TYR A 694 -17.95 -8.01 -15.17
C TYR A 694 -19.07 -8.42 -16.15
N ALA A 695 -19.62 -9.60 -15.99
CA ALA A 695 -20.72 -10.08 -16.82
C ALA A 695 -22.02 -9.27 -16.61
N LEU A 696 -22.28 -8.78 -15.38
CA LEU A 696 -23.38 -7.86 -15.09
C LEU A 696 -23.07 -6.42 -15.49
N ARG A 697 -21.83 -5.98 -15.35
CA ARG A 697 -21.36 -4.64 -15.74
C ARG A 697 -21.58 -4.37 -17.23
N LYS A 698 -21.19 -5.31 -18.09
CA LYS A 698 -21.19 -5.12 -19.55
C LYS A 698 -22.52 -4.65 -20.16
N PRO A 699 -23.68 -5.25 -19.88
CA PRO A 699 -24.95 -4.74 -20.39
C PRO A 699 -25.37 -3.40 -19.76
N ILE A 700 -24.95 -3.09 -18.53
CA ILE A 700 -25.20 -1.78 -17.89
C ILE A 700 -24.41 -0.68 -18.60
N ASP A 701 -23.11 -0.91 -18.89
CA ASP A 701 -22.28 0.03 -19.63
C ASP A 701 -22.82 0.27 -21.04
N LYS A 702 -23.45 -0.75 -21.66
CA LYS A 702 -24.16 -0.61 -22.95
C LYS A 702 -25.47 0.19 -22.83
N LEU A 703 -26.18 0.12 -21.71
CA LEU A 703 -27.32 0.99 -21.46
C LEU A 703 -26.91 2.46 -21.30
N GLU A 704 -25.75 2.72 -20.69
CA GLU A 704 -25.21 4.09 -20.55
C GLU A 704 -24.95 4.76 -21.91
N GLU A 705 -24.62 3.99 -22.96
CA GLU A 705 -24.44 4.52 -24.33
C GLU A 705 -25.75 4.94 -24.99
N VAL A 706 -26.87 4.25 -24.69
CA VAL A 706 -28.11 4.40 -25.47
C VAL A 706 -29.21 5.13 -24.73
N VAL A 707 -29.23 5.12 -23.39
CA VAL A 707 -30.23 5.83 -22.59
C VAL A 707 -29.97 7.33 -22.65
N ASP A 708 -31.04 8.12 -22.77
CA ASP A 708 -30.99 9.59 -22.79
C ASP A 708 -30.11 10.09 -21.64
N ASN A 709 -29.16 10.96 -21.98
CA ASN A 709 -28.21 11.50 -21.02
C ASN A 709 -28.84 12.25 -19.85
N LYS A 710 -30.04 12.84 -20.05
CA LYS A 710 -30.80 13.49 -18.96
C LYS A 710 -31.43 12.50 -18.00
N LEU A 711 -31.77 11.31 -18.48
CA LEU A 711 -32.41 10.26 -17.68
C LEU A 711 -31.37 9.33 -17.02
N TRP A 712 -30.12 9.35 -17.49
CA TRP A 712 -29.06 8.53 -16.87
C TRP A 712 -28.74 9.05 -15.47
N PRO A 713 -28.90 8.22 -14.40
CA PRO A 713 -28.94 8.73 -13.03
C PRO A 713 -27.57 8.98 -12.40
N LEU A 714 -26.49 8.45 -13.00
CA LEU A 714 -25.17 8.43 -12.37
C LEU A 714 -24.16 9.34 -13.09
N PRO A 715 -23.25 10.02 -12.37
CA PRO A 715 -22.09 10.67 -12.97
C PRO A 715 -21.31 9.72 -13.86
N LYS A 716 -20.96 10.17 -15.07
CA LYS A 716 -20.22 9.41 -16.06
C LYS A 716 -18.72 9.59 -15.89
N TYR A 717 -17.91 8.68 -16.44
CA TYR A 717 -16.45 8.76 -16.36
C TYR A 717 -15.89 10.10 -16.83
N ARG A 718 -16.43 10.67 -17.91
CA ARG A 718 -16.02 12.01 -18.39
C ARG A 718 -16.26 13.13 -17.37
N GLU A 719 -17.20 12.96 -16.46
CA GLU A 719 -17.53 13.92 -15.42
C GLU A 719 -16.68 13.70 -14.16
N LEU A 720 -16.39 12.43 -13.83
CA LEU A 720 -15.57 12.05 -12.68
C LEU A 720 -14.07 12.27 -12.88
N LEU A 721 -13.58 12.12 -14.11
CA LEU A 721 -12.14 12.09 -14.43
C LEU A 721 -11.60 13.41 -14.97
N PHE A 722 -12.45 14.35 -15.42
CA PHE A 722 -12.02 15.58 -16.11
C PHE A 722 -12.50 16.87 -15.47
N ILE A 723 -13.09 16.81 -14.26
CA ILE A 723 -13.47 17.98 -13.46
C ILE A 723 -12.59 17.98 -12.21
N SER A 724 -11.67 18.94 -12.11
CA SER A 724 -10.75 19.11 -10.98
C SER A 724 -10.59 20.57 -10.55
#